data_ab4ee2b1c6a86c75396fc0c0fad1395a
#
_entry.id   ab4ee2b1c6a86c75396fc0c0fad1395a
#
_cell.length_a   1.000
_cell.length_b   1.000
_cell.length_c   1.000
_cell.angle_alpha   90.00
_cell.angle_beta   90.00
_cell.angle_gamma   90.00
#
_symmetry.space_group_name_H-M   'P 1'
#
loop_
_entity.id
_entity.type
_entity.pdbx_description
1 polymer ?
#
loop_
_entity_poly.entity_id
_entity_poly.type
_entity_poly.pdbx_seq_one_letter_code
_entity_poly.pdbx_strand_id
1 'polypeptide(L)'
;MHIVRQWREVKRMKRFGRGHDAAGVRGTKQGELALKCRACPQTGWNLPDNWETIDPFFRYLYCLFLSQDANFRLSNRAVSSEALDPIWGDGYGYFCKREGDDGYKAHIAKNVNEQEVSNCSGFQAMFMANTRKVKGNGIGDLQVGERYSNMDFLVVSVLLVYHVLCMIISYDIACQYSIHFWDRMVQFPRHLWLKVPPREVRWKVPNFHLPAHKKRCHAAYSFHYTRGAGMTHGEGVEQNWSFSNGAAASTKLMGPGARQATLEDVFGFHNYDRQLAMHNVLPKRLAVSIKEGLKHKAAFDAFTKGLEASQPEEVAAWRKRVIEWEAQPHPELGESPFELAEEGRVSDDPSQRKSFCVPRAGVEIERDHTQGSFVTLGLQVEETQRRLEVDVRALKDPSTSQRLEFTKRRTTLLRRIHKFRQIQAVYMPSVRALLSEAQQGIYDGNGDQLPEATRLFMPSELGNREVRGRACATGLAEIEARMRHGEACDALEAVRHGLRARTMTNRFKLRNWTGQGAMTRGQAILRQINIKIHAAKLRYRYARAALLVLRGHGSWEEELRILADDDVRALNERALTAEEKAQNEHWTELGGAVLEGGVERAAGVAAGEGSHTLSWIWYTAGRLSDESDGKLLDALRVEWSKAYSRAKRYSEDVRLLREEMRRTVAFGQTAAVMWDELAANAQLPGSEPEVVEGRRAYACERAAHERRTCTVLEKQWAGILVKADAYLEGTASLDAEAVVTIEIEAGEDLDPEEEEARLEAEAD
;
A
#
# COMPACT_ATOMS: atom_id res chain seq x y z
N MET A 1 -18.92 -33.48 -30.62
CA MET A 1 -18.64 -32.99 -29.26
C MET A 1 -18.11 -34.07 -28.35
N HIS A 2 -18.73 -35.27 -28.22
CA HIS A 2 -18.25 -36.35 -27.34
C HIS A 2 -16.81 -36.80 -27.62
N ILE A 3 -16.43 -37.01 -28.89
CA ILE A 3 -15.08 -37.42 -29.26
C ILE A 3 -14.02 -36.43 -28.81
N VAL A 4 -14.27 -35.11 -28.98
CA VAL A 4 -13.32 -34.06 -28.54
C VAL A 4 -13.17 -34.06 -27.01
N ARG A 5 -14.27 -34.24 -26.28
CA ARG A 5 -14.25 -34.36 -24.81
C ARG A 5 -13.44 -35.60 -24.36
N GLN A 6 -13.67 -36.76 -24.99
CA GLN A 6 -12.90 -37.97 -24.69
C GLN A 6 -11.42 -37.82 -24.99
N TRP A 7 -11.09 -37.21 -26.15
CA TRP A 7 -9.71 -36.95 -26.54
C TRP A 7 -9.00 -36.01 -25.53
N ARG A 8 -9.64 -34.94 -25.10
CA ARG A 8 -9.10 -34.02 -24.08
C ARG A 8 -8.83 -34.74 -22.75
N GLU A 9 -9.76 -35.59 -22.31
CA GLU A 9 -9.62 -36.36 -21.10
C GLU A 9 -8.44 -37.37 -21.18
N VAL A 10 -8.32 -38.08 -22.29
CA VAL A 10 -7.17 -39.00 -22.52
C VAL A 10 -5.87 -38.21 -22.53
N LYS A 11 -5.81 -37.04 -23.15
CA LYS A 11 -4.63 -36.16 -23.14
C LYS A 11 -4.28 -35.68 -21.74
N ARG A 12 -5.28 -35.32 -20.93
CA ARG A 12 -5.11 -34.94 -19.53
C ARG A 12 -4.52 -36.11 -18.73
N MET A 13 -5.08 -37.23 -18.80
CA MET A 13 -4.58 -38.45 -18.11
C MET A 13 -3.17 -38.81 -18.52
N LYS A 14 -2.82 -38.69 -19.81
CA LYS A 14 -1.45 -38.92 -20.31
C LYS A 14 -0.45 -37.93 -19.68
N ARG A 15 -0.81 -36.64 -19.60
CA ARG A 15 0.05 -35.59 -18.99
C ARG A 15 0.34 -35.86 -17.52
N PHE A 16 -0.61 -36.45 -16.81
CA PHE A 16 -0.48 -36.79 -15.39
C PHE A 16 0.02 -38.22 -15.13
N GLY A 17 0.59 -38.87 -16.16
CA GLY A 17 1.26 -40.18 -16.01
C GLY A 17 0.33 -41.36 -15.79
N ARG A 18 -1.00 -41.24 -15.97
CA ARG A 18 -1.94 -42.32 -15.72
C ARG A 18 -1.73 -43.55 -16.63
N GLY A 19 -1.09 -43.33 -17.79
CA GLY A 19 -0.69 -44.44 -18.66
C GLY A 19 0.49 -45.27 -18.15
N HIS A 20 1.19 -44.81 -17.10
CA HIS A 20 2.30 -45.50 -16.44
C HIS A 20 1.89 -46.19 -15.12
N ASP A 21 0.63 -46.06 -14.68
CA ASP A 21 0.13 -46.66 -13.50
C ASP A 21 -0.53 -48.05 -13.86
N ALA A 22 -0.17 -49.08 -13.14
CA ALA A 22 -0.76 -50.43 -13.34
C ALA A 22 -2.29 -50.44 -13.12
N ALA A 23 -2.80 -49.62 -12.20
CA ALA A 23 -4.23 -49.47 -11.97
C ALA A 23 -4.91 -48.54 -13.01
N GLY A 24 -4.12 -47.88 -13.88
CA GLY A 24 -4.59 -46.99 -14.91
C GLY A 24 -5.49 -45.86 -14.37
N VAL A 25 -6.59 -45.60 -15.06
CA VAL A 25 -7.57 -44.57 -14.67
C VAL A 25 -8.23 -44.83 -13.31
N ARG A 26 -8.44 -46.13 -12.95
CA ARG A 26 -9.08 -46.50 -11.68
C ARG A 26 -8.24 -46.18 -10.45
N GLY A 27 -6.92 -46.03 -10.61
CA GLY A 27 -5.98 -45.60 -9.55
C GLY A 27 -5.91 -44.13 -9.33
N THR A 28 -6.65 -43.29 -10.07
CA THR A 28 -6.60 -41.84 -9.96
C THR A 28 -7.15 -41.38 -8.60
N LYS A 29 -6.34 -40.58 -7.90
CA LYS A 29 -6.67 -40.01 -6.59
C LYS A 29 -7.36 -38.65 -6.72
N GLN A 30 -7.98 -38.20 -5.64
CA GLN A 30 -8.58 -36.86 -5.57
C GLN A 30 -7.52 -35.77 -5.84
N GLY A 31 -7.83 -34.83 -6.73
CA GLY A 31 -6.97 -33.72 -7.11
C GLY A 31 -5.74 -34.10 -7.97
N GLU A 32 -5.55 -35.37 -8.32
CA GLU A 32 -4.35 -35.85 -9.00
C GLU A 32 -4.23 -35.30 -10.44
N LEU A 33 -5.35 -34.97 -11.10
CA LEU A 33 -5.38 -34.39 -12.44
C LEU A 33 -5.48 -32.86 -12.43
N ALA A 34 -5.29 -32.22 -11.29
CA ALA A 34 -5.14 -30.78 -11.19
C ALA A 34 -3.66 -30.39 -11.26
N LEU A 35 -3.35 -29.35 -12.03
CA LEU A 35 -1.99 -28.86 -12.17
C LEU A 35 -1.53 -28.24 -10.84
N LYS A 36 -0.45 -28.75 -10.27
CA LYS A 36 0.11 -28.27 -9.01
C LYS A 36 0.90 -26.99 -9.23
N CYS A 37 0.72 -25.99 -8.38
CA CYS A 37 1.54 -24.77 -8.39
C CYS A 37 2.99 -25.09 -8.00
N ARG A 38 3.97 -24.72 -8.85
CA ARG A 38 5.40 -24.98 -8.60
C ARG A 38 5.96 -24.13 -7.46
N ALA A 39 5.44 -22.92 -7.28
CA ALA A 39 5.89 -21.98 -6.26
C ALA A 39 5.25 -22.22 -4.88
N CYS A 40 4.08 -22.87 -4.82
CA CYS A 40 3.43 -23.20 -3.56
C CYS A 40 4.19 -24.29 -2.78
N PRO A 41 4.20 -24.26 -1.42
CA PRO A 41 4.86 -25.27 -0.62
C PRO A 41 4.18 -26.64 -0.77
N GLN A 42 4.92 -27.67 -1.14
CA GLN A 42 4.41 -29.02 -1.35
C GLN A 42 5.39 -30.06 -0.78
N THR A 43 4.93 -30.79 0.22
CA THR A 43 5.68 -31.88 0.85
C THR A 43 6.03 -32.96 -0.17
N GLY A 44 7.29 -33.39 -0.18
CA GLY A 44 7.80 -34.41 -1.10
C GLY A 44 8.04 -33.91 -2.53
N TRP A 45 7.82 -32.60 -2.81
CA TRP A 45 8.06 -32.00 -4.11
C TRP A 45 9.13 -30.89 -4.08
N ASN A 46 8.94 -29.88 -3.22
CA ASN A 46 9.78 -28.68 -3.26
C ASN A 46 10.14 -28.12 -1.88
N LEU A 47 9.68 -28.74 -0.80
CA LEU A 47 10.12 -28.41 0.54
C LEU A 47 11.43 -29.15 0.88
N PRO A 48 12.37 -28.53 1.62
CA PRO A 48 13.57 -29.20 2.10
C PRO A 48 13.24 -30.22 3.17
N ASP A 49 14.09 -31.23 3.38
CA ASP A 49 13.83 -32.33 4.31
C ASP A 49 13.60 -31.87 5.76
N ASN A 50 14.21 -30.74 6.16
CA ASN A 50 14.12 -30.18 7.52
C ASN A 50 13.03 -29.09 7.66
N TRP A 51 12.11 -28.95 6.73
CA TRP A 51 11.11 -27.86 6.70
C TRP A 51 10.22 -27.82 7.95
N GLU A 52 9.95 -28.94 8.60
CA GLU A 52 9.14 -29.01 9.82
C GLU A 52 9.86 -28.44 11.05
N THR A 53 11.19 -28.50 11.05
CA THR A 53 12.06 -28.09 12.16
C THR A 53 12.69 -26.72 11.97
N ILE A 54 12.28 -25.98 10.94
CA ILE A 54 12.78 -24.63 10.69
C ILE A 54 12.50 -23.70 11.88
N ASP A 55 13.42 -22.77 12.12
CA ASP A 55 13.26 -21.72 13.13
C ASP A 55 11.86 -21.07 12.99
N PRO A 56 11.08 -20.98 14.09
CA PRO A 56 9.75 -20.37 14.09
C PRO A 56 9.72 -18.96 13.46
N PHE A 57 10.85 -18.24 13.50
CA PHE A 57 10.97 -16.94 12.84
C PHE A 57 10.82 -17.02 11.31
N PHE A 58 11.27 -18.10 10.67
CA PHE A 58 11.23 -18.29 9.22
C PHE A 58 10.13 -19.25 8.76
N ARG A 59 9.30 -19.75 9.66
CA ARG A 59 8.23 -20.72 9.34
C ARG A 59 7.25 -20.18 8.28
N TYR A 60 7.06 -18.87 8.21
CA TYR A 60 6.20 -18.23 7.22
C TYR A 60 6.64 -18.47 5.76
N LEU A 61 7.92 -18.80 5.52
CA LEU A 61 8.41 -19.13 4.18
C LEU A 61 7.74 -20.37 3.59
N TYR A 62 7.24 -21.27 4.44
CA TYR A 62 6.55 -22.48 4.07
C TYR A 62 5.04 -22.42 4.38
N CYS A 63 4.53 -21.20 4.56
CA CYS A 63 3.11 -20.95 4.74
C CYS A 63 2.36 -21.09 3.41
N LEU A 64 1.19 -21.70 3.44
CA LEU A 64 0.29 -21.72 2.29
C LEU A 64 -0.59 -20.48 2.31
N PHE A 65 -0.60 -19.74 1.22
CA PHE A 65 -1.52 -18.63 0.99
C PHE A 65 -2.70 -19.14 0.16
N LEU A 66 -3.89 -19.01 0.68
CA LEU A 66 -5.13 -19.44 0.05
C LEU A 66 -6.09 -18.25 -0.02
N SER A 67 -6.63 -17.98 -1.22
CA SER A 67 -7.71 -17.03 -1.40
C SER A 67 -8.98 -17.77 -1.80
N GLN A 68 -10.10 -17.41 -1.19
CA GLN A 68 -11.40 -17.99 -1.49
C GLN A 68 -12.46 -16.92 -1.65
N ASP A 69 -13.36 -17.16 -2.60
CA ASP A 69 -14.53 -16.33 -2.87
C ASP A 69 -15.45 -17.04 -3.87
N ALA A 70 -16.70 -16.57 -4.03
CA ALA A 70 -17.71 -17.18 -4.89
C ALA A 70 -17.89 -16.42 -6.21
N ASN A 71 -17.67 -17.12 -7.35
CA ASN A 71 -17.89 -16.56 -8.68
C ASN A 71 -19.36 -16.66 -9.12
N PHE A 72 -20.11 -15.59 -9.02
CA PHE A 72 -21.53 -15.53 -9.41
C PHE A 72 -21.77 -15.39 -10.92
N ARG A 73 -20.74 -15.07 -11.73
CA ARG A 73 -20.87 -14.94 -13.19
C ARG A 73 -20.94 -16.29 -13.91
N LEU A 74 -20.32 -17.34 -13.36
CA LEU A 74 -20.38 -18.72 -13.90
C LEU A 74 -21.72 -19.40 -13.61
N SER A 75 -22.83 -18.74 -13.88
CA SER A 75 -24.17 -19.28 -13.66
C SER A 75 -24.49 -20.47 -14.57
N ASN A 76 -25.26 -21.44 -14.08
CA ASN A 76 -25.72 -22.59 -14.85
C ASN A 76 -27.25 -22.69 -14.89
N ARG A 77 -27.80 -23.19 -15.99
CA ARG A 77 -29.22 -23.55 -16.12
C ARG A 77 -29.33 -25.07 -16.22
N ALA A 78 -30.23 -25.66 -15.47
CA ALA A 78 -30.50 -27.09 -15.54
C ALA A 78 -31.19 -27.43 -16.86
N VAL A 79 -30.41 -27.76 -17.89
CA VAL A 79 -30.88 -28.14 -19.22
C VAL A 79 -30.78 -29.62 -19.50
N SER A 80 -30.06 -30.37 -18.64
CA SER A 80 -29.84 -31.82 -18.74
C SER A 80 -29.63 -32.43 -17.33
N SER A 81 -29.51 -33.71 -17.26
CA SER A 81 -29.24 -34.46 -16.03
C SER A 81 -27.92 -35.21 -16.10
N GLU A 82 -27.38 -35.65 -14.96
CA GLU A 82 -26.19 -36.51 -14.92
C GLU A 82 -26.39 -37.86 -15.60
N ALA A 83 -27.63 -38.35 -15.65
CA ALA A 83 -27.96 -39.58 -16.37
C ALA A 83 -27.80 -39.44 -17.90
N LEU A 84 -28.07 -38.24 -18.43
CA LEU A 84 -27.97 -37.98 -19.87
C LEU A 84 -26.59 -37.42 -20.27
N ASP A 85 -25.91 -36.75 -19.35
CA ASP A 85 -24.56 -36.16 -19.56
C ASP A 85 -23.71 -36.46 -18.32
N PRO A 86 -23.14 -37.68 -18.19
CA PRO A 86 -22.43 -38.11 -17.00
C PRO A 86 -21.11 -37.33 -16.79
N ILE A 87 -20.82 -37.03 -15.53
CA ILE A 87 -19.55 -36.48 -15.06
C ILE A 87 -18.49 -37.58 -15.09
N TRP A 88 -17.29 -37.25 -15.59
CA TRP A 88 -16.16 -38.17 -15.61
C TRP A 88 -15.18 -37.84 -14.49
N GLY A 89 -14.99 -38.81 -13.59
CA GLY A 89 -14.12 -38.68 -12.43
C GLY A 89 -14.72 -37.78 -11.34
N ASP A 90 -14.82 -38.34 -10.14
CA ASP A 90 -15.34 -37.62 -8.98
C ASP A 90 -14.20 -37.01 -8.17
N GLY A 91 -13.98 -35.69 -8.32
CA GLY A 91 -12.94 -34.99 -7.62
C GLY A 91 -11.51 -35.21 -8.14
N TYR A 92 -11.32 -35.73 -9.35
CA TYR A 92 -9.98 -36.03 -9.89
C TYR A 92 -9.19 -34.79 -10.31
N GLY A 93 -9.87 -33.69 -10.71
CA GLY A 93 -9.27 -32.46 -11.14
C GLY A 93 -9.53 -31.29 -10.20
N TYR A 94 -10.12 -30.24 -10.75
CA TYR A 94 -10.36 -28.96 -10.03
C TYR A 94 -11.68 -28.92 -9.25
N PHE A 95 -12.55 -29.91 -9.43
CA PHE A 95 -13.80 -30.04 -8.68
C PHE A 95 -13.62 -30.92 -7.46
N CYS A 96 -14.33 -30.60 -6.38
CA CYS A 96 -14.35 -31.40 -5.17
C CYS A 96 -15.00 -32.76 -5.39
N LYS A 97 -14.63 -33.75 -4.58
CA LYS A 97 -15.32 -35.03 -4.50
C LYS A 97 -16.79 -34.85 -4.10
N ARG A 98 -17.72 -35.40 -4.87
CA ARG A 98 -19.17 -35.18 -4.70
C ARG A 98 -19.86 -36.33 -3.96
N GLU A 99 -19.49 -37.55 -4.27
CA GLU A 99 -20.16 -38.78 -3.81
C GLU A 99 -19.46 -39.38 -2.59
N GLY A 100 -20.15 -40.23 -1.88
CA GLY A 100 -19.67 -40.91 -0.69
C GLY A 100 -19.96 -40.16 0.61
N ASP A 101 -19.70 -40.82 1.75
CA ASP A 101 -19.98 -40.26 3.09
C ASP A 101 -19.09 -39.08 3.45
N ASP A 102 -17.97 -38.98 2.77
CA ASP A 102 -16.99 -37.85 2.86
C ASP A 102 -17.10 -36.88 1.69
N GLY A 103 -18.10 -37.03 0.81
CA GLY A 103 -18.33 -36.19 -0.35
C GLY A 103 -19.19 -34.98 -0.03
N TYR A 104 -19.15 -34.01 -0.96
CA TYR A 104 -19.89 -32.76 -0.87
C TYR A 104 -21.40 -32.94 -0.64
N LYS A 105 -22.03 -33.89 -1.33
CA LYS A 105 -23.48 -34.14 -1.19
C LYS A 105 -23.85 -34.55 0.25
N ALA A 106 -23.04 -35.43 0.88
CA ALA A 106 -23.25 -35.83 2.25
C ALA A 106 -23.04 -34.71 3.26
N HIS A 107 -22.05 -33.82 3.01
CA HIS A 107 -21.78 -32.64 3.84
C HIS A 107 -22.96 -31.68 3.80
N ILE A 108 -23.42 -31.31 2.60
CA ILE A 108 -24.52 -30.35 2.43
C ILE A 108 -25.85 -30.88 2.97
N ALA A 109 -26.11 -32.19 2.84
CA ALA A 109 -27.32 -32.80 3.42
C ALA A 109 -27.43 -32.62 4.94
N LYS A 110 -26.31 -32.49 5.65
CA LYS A 110 -26.27 -32.20 7.09
C LYS A 110 -26.51 -30.72 7.42
N ASN A 111 -26.28 -29.84 6.47
CA ASN A 111 -26.31 -28.37 6.65
C ASN A 111 -27.46 -27.66 5.89
N VAL A 112 -28.57 -28.38 5.62
CA VAL A 112 -29.70 -27.87 4.82
C VAL A 112 -30.35 -26.62 5.45
N ASN A 113 -30.36 -26.54 6.78
CA ASN A 113 -31.05 -25.47 7.55
C ASN A 113 -30.12 -24.35 7.98
N GLU A 114 -28.91 -24.26 7.45
CA GLU A 114 -27.97 -23.20 7.75
C GLU A 114 -28.54 -21.83 7.35
N GLN A 115 -28.75 -20.95 8.34
CA GLN A 115 -29.11 -19.57 8.13
C GLN A 115 -27.93 -18.68 8.49
N GLU A 116 -27.43 -17.93 7.54
CA GLU A 116 -26.34 -17.00 7.74
C GLU A 116 -26.82 -15.57 7.75
N VAL A 117 -26.44 -14.85 8.78
CA VAL A 117 -26.70 -13.40 8.90
C VAL A 117 -25.38 -12.67 9.01
N SER A 118 -25.05 -11.88 7.99
CA SER A 118 -23.89 -11.02 8.03
C SER A 118 -24.14 -9.83 8.97
N ASN A 119 -23.25 -9.65 9.96
CA ASN A 119 -23.25 -8.49 10.87
C ASN A 119 -22.43 -7.30 10.33
N CYS A 120 -21.82 -7.41 9.16
CA CYS A 120 -21.08 -6.35 8.52
C CYS A 120 -22.00 -5.57 7.56
N SER A 121 -22.27 -4.31 7.86
CA SER A 121 -23.30 -3.52 7.16
C SER A 121 -23.02 -3.33 5.66
N GLY A 122 -21.75 -3.35 5.22
CA GLY A 122 -21.37 -3.24 3.80
C GLY A 122 -21.78 -4.45 2.95
N PHE A 123 -21.87 -5.64 3.55
CA PHE A 123 -22.18 -6.90 2.83
C PHE A 123 -23.62 -7.35 2.96
N GLN A 124 -24.42 -6.76 3.84
CA GLN A 124 -25.85 -7.11 3.96
C GLN A 124 -26.62 -6.90 2.64
N ALA A 125 -26.30 -5.86 1.89
CA ALA A 125 -26.94 -5.58 0.61
C ALA A 125 -26.60 -6.66 -0.43
N MET A 126 -25.39 -7.19 -0.42
CA MET A 126 -24.91 -8.24 -1.34
C MET A 126 -25.55 -9.60 -1.01
N PHE A 127 -25.64 -9.96 0.26
CA PHE A 127 -26.38 -11.15 0.70
C PHE A 127 -27.88 -11.09 0.33
N MET A 128 -28.51 -9.95 0.49
CA MET A 128 -29.92 -9.75 0.11
C MET A 128 -30.16 -9.78 -1.40
N ALA A 129 -29.21 -9.34 -2.21
CA ALA A 129 -29.27 -9.39 -3.66
C ALA A 129 -29.18 -10.83 -4.19
N ASN A 130 -28.44 -11.72 -3.53
CA ASN A 130 -28.18 -13.09 -3.93
C ASN A 130 -29.34 -14.08 -3.66
N THR A 131 -30.38 -13.68 -2.94
CA THR A 131 -31.56 -14.54 -2.67
C THR A 131 -32.45 -14.75 -3.89
N ARG A 132 -32.18 -14.09 -5.04
CA ARG A 132 -32.96 -14.24 -6.27
C ARG A 132 -32.45 -15.40 -7.13
N LYS A 133 -33.01 -16.59 -6.90
CA LYS A 133 -33.18 -17.75 -7.84
C LYS A 133 -32.18 -17.88 -8.99
N VAL A 134 -30.91 -18.13 -8.72
CA VAL A 134 -30.00 -18.73 -9.70
C VAL A 134 -29.48 -20.03 -9.15
N LYS A 135 -29.87 -21.16 -9.76
CA LYS A 135 -29.32 -22.47 -9.44
C LYS A 135 -27.87 -22.52 -9.93
N GLY A 136 -26.94 -22.84 -9.05
CA GLY A 136 -25.60 -23.27 -9.39
C GLY A 136 -24.62 -22.15 -9.70
N ASN A 137 -23.91 -21.68 -8.70
CA ASN A 137 -22.75 -20.81 -8.85
C ASN A 137 -21.54 -21.51 -8.26
N GLY A 138 -20.44 -21.56 -9.05
CA GLY A 138 -19.16 -22.03 -8.56
C GLY A 138 -18.93 -23.54 -8.68
N ILE A 139 -17.86 -23.97 -8.09
CA ILE A 139 -17.25 -25.30 -8.16
C ILE A 139 -18.16 -26.43 -7.61
N GLY A 140 -19.28 -26.11 -7.01
CA GLY A 140 -20.28 -27.08 -6.55
C GLY A 140 -21.64 -26.82 -7.21
N ASP A 141 -22.05 -27.67 -8.08
CA ASP A 141 -23.21 -27.55 -9.00
C ASP A 141 -24.61 -27.58 -8.35
N LEU A 142 -24.72 -27.49 -7.03
CA LEU A 142 -25.95 -27.92 -6.35
C LEU A 142 -26.61 -26.91 -5.40
N GLN A 143 -26.02 -25.75 -5.11
CA GLN A 143 -26.64 -24.81 -4.16
C GLN A 143 -26.64 -23.35 -4.58
N VAL A 144 -27.69 -22.67 -4.15
CA VAL A 144 -27.89 -21.23 -4.31
C VAL A 144 -27.21 -20.51 -3.17
N GLY A 145 -26.29 -19.59 -3.52
CA GLY A 145 -25.67 -18.67 -2.56
C GLY A 145 -24.34 -19.14 -1.99
N GLU A 146 -23.65 -18.18 -1.39
CA GLU A 146 -22.39 -18.33 -0.69
C GLU A 146 -22.67 -18.70 0.75
N ARG A 147 -22.66 -20.00 1.04
CA ARG A 147 -22.89 -20.53 2.40
C ARG A 147 -21.58 -20.95 3.02
N TYR A 148 -21.43 -20.81 4.33
CA TYR A 148 -20.23 -21.25 5.06
C TYR A 148 -19.95 -22.73 4.88
N SER A 149 -20.99 -23.57 4.87
CA SER A 149 -20.84 -25.00 4.60
C SER A 149 -20.18 -25.31 3.26
N ASN A 150 -20.48 -24.54 2.20
CA ASN A 150 -19.84 -24.66 0.89
C ASN A 150 -18.36 -24.29 0.98
N MET A 151 -18.07 -23.13 1.59
CA MET A 151 -16.71 -22.62 1.74
C MET A 151 -15.85 -23.50 2.65
N ASP A 152 -16.43 -24.03 3.74
CA ASP A 152 -15.77 -24.99 4.63
C ASP A 152 -15.35 -26.25 3.87
N PHE A 153 -16.23 -26.80 3.01
CA PHE A 153 -15.92 -28.00 2.23
C PHE A 153 -14.80 -27.75 1.21
N LEU A 154 -14.79 -26.59 0.58
CA LEU A 154 -13.73 -26.19 -0.35
C LEU A 154 -12.38 -26.08 0.37
N VAL A 155 -12.32 -25.38 1.51
CA VAL A 155 -11.09 -25.23 2.31
C VAL A 155 -10.57 -26.62 2.72
N VAL A 156 -11.44 -27.48 3.27
CA VAL A 156 -11.05 -28.83 3.67
C VAL A 156 -10.54 -29.64 2.49
N SER A 157 -11.24 -29.60 1.35
CA SER A 157 -10.85 -30.36 0.15
C SER A 157 -9.48 -29.95 -0.39
N VAL A 158 -9.15 -28.65 -0.38
CA VAL A 158 -7.83 -28.16 -0.79
C VAL A 158 -6.76 -28.59 0.20
N LEU A 159 -7.05 -28.50 1.50
CA LEU A 159 -6.06 -28.76 2.55
C LEU A 159 -5.78 -30.23 2.80
N LEU A 160 -6.64 -31.13 2.34
CA LEU A 160 -6.33 -32.55 2.31
C LEU A 160 -5.16 -32.90 1.39
N VAL A 161 -4.94 -32.09 0.35
CA VAL A 161 -3.86 -32.26 -0.63
C VAL A 161 -2.55 -31.61 -0.16
N TYR A 162 -2.62 -30.61 0.73
CA TYR A 162 -1.46 -29.87 1.21
C TYR A 162 -1.16 -30.16 2.68
N HIS A 163 0.03 -30.69 2.95
CA HIS A 163 0.53 -30.83 4.31
C HIS A 163 1.43 -29.64 4.62
N VAL A 164 0.96 -28.69 5.44
CA VAL A 164 1.64 -27.43 5.78
C VAL A 164 1.57 -27.15 7.28
N LEU A 165 2.52 -26.36 7.81
CA LEU A 165 2.56 -25.99 9.23
C LEU A 165 1.72 -24.77 9.55
N CYS A 166 1.56 -23.86 8.58
CA CYS A 166 0.83 -22.60 8.76
C CYS A 166 0.14 -22.18 7.46
N MET A 167 -0.89 -21.37 7.60
CA MET A 167 -1.70 -20.89 6.49
C MET A 167 -2.12 -19.44 6.70
N ILE A 168 -2.24 -18.72 5.59
CA ILE A 168 -2.95 -17.43 5.54
C ILE A 168 -4.10 -17.59 4.55
N ILE A 169 -5.34 -17.43 5.04
CA ILE A 169 -6.55 -17.56 4.23
C ILE A 169 -7.17 -16.19 4.04
N SER A 170 -7.30 -15.78 2.77
CA SER A 170 -7.97 -14.56 2.35
C SER A 170 -9.42 -14.84 1.99
N TYR A 171 -10.34 -14.06 2.55
CA TYR A 171 -11.76 -14.12 2.27
C TYR A 171 -12.45 -12.81 2.62
N ASP A 172 -13.36 -12.31 1.77
CA ASP A 172 -14.03 -11.02 1.95
C ASP A 172 -14.64 -10.86 3.32
N ILE A 173 -15.31 -11.91 3.81
CA ILE A 173 -15.99 -11.93 5.09
C ILE A 173 -15.20 -12.71 6.16
N ALA A 174 -13.88 -12.81 6.02
CA ALA A 174 -13.02 -13.54 6.95
C ALA A 174 -13.26 -13.16 8.42
N CYS A 175 -13.58 -11.88 8.69
CA CYS A 175 -13.85 -11.37 10.03
C CYS A 175 -15.09 -11.98 10.72
N GLN A 176 -15.96 -12.63 9.96
CA GLN A 176 -17.13 -13.33 10.47
C GLN A 176 -17.02 -14.84 10.29
N TYR A 177 -16.54 -15.25 9.11
CA TYR A 177 -16.36 -16.65 8.76
C TYR A 177 -15.44 -17.39 9.74
N SER A 178 -14.36 -16.74 10.17
CA SER A 178 -13.35 -17.29 11.08
C SER A 178 -13.87 -17.58 12.49
N ILE A 179 -14.88 -16.84 12.98
CA ILE A 179 -15.34 -16.90 14.38
C ILE A 179 -15.73 -18.33 14.79
N HIS A 180 -16.54 -19.00 13.96
CA HIS A 180 -17.05 -20.35 14.25
C HIS A 180 -16.51 -21.42 13.28
N PHE A 181 -15.43 -21.13 12.56
CA PHE A 181 -14.86 -22.06 11.61
C PHE A 181 -14.46 -23.38 12.26
N TRP A 182 -13.81 -23.32 13.42
CA TRP A 182 -13.35 -24.53 14.12
C TRP A 182 -14.50 -25.31 14.73
N ASP A 183 -15.58 -24.67 15.16
CA ASP A 183 -16.79 -25.32 15.64
C ASP A 183 -17.47 -26.09 14.51
N ARG A 184 -17.51 -25.51 13.30
CA ARG A 184 -18.04 -26.16 12.11
C ARG A 184 -17.16 -27.33 11.64
N MET A 185 -15.82 -27.24 11.84
CA MET A 185 -14.89 -28.33 11.52
C MET A 185 -15.23 -29.65 12.25
N VAL A 186 -15.75 -29.60 13.46
CA VAL A 186 -16.14 -30.80 14.23
C VAL A 186 -17.23 -31.62 13.53
N GLN A 187 -18.01 -30.98 12.63
CA GLN A 187 -19.06 -31.67 11.86
C GLN A 187 -18.52 -32.52 10.73
N PHE A 188 -17.28 -32.32 10.32
CA PHE A 188 -16.63 -33.19 9.33
C PHE A 188 -16.21 -34.52 9.91
N PRO A 189 -16.15 -35.59 9.08
CA PRO A 189 -15.50 -36.86 9.47
C PRO A 189 -14.06 -36.61 9.97
N ARG A 190 -13.64 -37.33 11.00
CA ARG A 190 -12.32 -37.10 11.64
C ARG A 190 -11.12 -37.15 10.68
N HIS A 191 -11.18 -37.97 9.64
CA HIS A 191 -10.10 -38.10 8.65
C HIS A 191 -9.97 -36.86 7.74
N LEU A 192 -11.00 -36.01 7.69
CA LEU A 192 -11.02 -34.74 6.97
C LEU A 192 -10.62 -33.54 7.86
N TRP A 193 -10.37 -33.76 9.15
CA TRP A 193 -9.98 -32.65 10.03
C TRP A 193 -8.62 -32.09 9.64
N LEU A 194 -8.52 -30.77 9.68
CA LEU A 194 -7.28 -30.08 9.39
C LEU A 194 -6.23 -30.42 10.43
N LYS A 195 -5.04 -30.77 9.96
CA LYS A 195 -3.89 -31.11 10.83
C LYS A 195 -3.14 -29.86 11.32
N VAL A 196 -3.44 -28.70 10.74
CA VAL A 196 -2.81 -27.42 11.13
C VAL A 196 -3.46 -26.92 12.41
N PRO A 197 -2.66 -26.53 13.44
CA PRO A 197 -3.22 -25.97 14.66
C PRO A 197 -3.99 -24.68 14.38
N PRO A 198 -5.12 -24.40 15.07
CA PRO A 198 -5.91 -23.17 14.87
C PRO A 198 -5.09 -21.88 14.93
N ARG A 199 -4.12 -21.77 15.85
CA ARG A 199 -3.23 -20.64 16.02
C ARG A 199 -2.29 -20.37 14.83
N GLU A 200 -2.09 -21.36 13.96
CA GLU A 200 -1.23 -21.26 12.77
C GLU A 200 -2.05 -20.93 11.51
N VAL A 201 -3.36 -20.79 11.64
CA VAL A 201 -4.26 -20.35 10.56
C VAL A 201 -4.62 -18.89 10.79
N ARG A 202 -4.22 -18.01 9.87
CA ARG A 202 -4.50 -16.58 9.93
C ARG A 202 -5.50 -16.21 8.87
N TRP A 203 -6.59 -15.57 9.30
CA TRP A 203 -7.66 -15.10 8.45
C TRP A 203 -7.44 -13.65 8.08
N LYS A 204 -7.54 -13.32 6.79
CA LYS A 204 -7.32 -11.96 6.27
C LYS A 204 -8.43 -11.58 5.30
N VAL A 205 -8.64 -10.27 5.20
CA VAL A 205 -9.55 -9.67 4.23
C VAL A 205 -8.70 -9.10 3.10
N PRO A 206 -9.06 -9.30 1.82
CA PRO A 206 -8.39 -8.67 0.70
C PRO A 206 -8.30 -7.15 0.88
N ASN A 207 -7.21 -6.55 0.41
CA ASN A 207 -6.93 -5.14 0.65
C ASN A 207 -8.00 -4.20 0.09
N PHE A 208 -8.56 -4.52 -1.07
CA PHE A 208 -9.63 -3.76 -1.72
C PHE A 208 -10.92 -3.75 -0.88
N HIS A 209 -11.29 -4.88 -0.28
CA HIS A 209 -12.50 -5.02 0.52
C HIS A 209 -12.36 -4.48 1.95
N LEU A 210 -11.13 -4.42 2.48
CA LEU A 210 -10.85 -4.04 3.87
C LEU A 210 -11.43 -2.67 4.28
N PRO A 211 -11.38 -1.61 3.44
CA PRO A 211 -11.97 -0.31 3.77
C PRO A 211 -13.50 -0.32 4.01
N ALA A 212 -14.23 -1.27 3.41
CA ALA A 212 -15.67 -1.43 3.59
C ALA A 212 -16.04 -2.07 4.94
N HIS A 213 -15.08 -2.66 5.64
CA HIS A 213 -15.30 -3.30 6.94
C HIS A 213 -15.37 -2.29 8.08
N LYS A 214 -15.85 -2.76 9.24
CA LYS A 214 -15.82 -1.99 10.50
C LYS A 214 -14.36 -1.66 10.85
N LYS A 215 -14.12 -0.48 11.39
CA LYS A 215 -12.79 0.02 11.76
C LYS A 215 -11.94 -1.01 12.55
N ARG A 216 -12.57 -1.71 13.53
CA ARG A 216 -11.90 -2.76 14.31
C ARG A 216 -11.31 -3.91 13.46
N CYS A 217 -11.81 -4.11 12.23
CA CYS A 217 -11.30 -5.16 11.33
C CYS A 217 -10.03 -4.70 10.58
N HIS A 218 -9.82 -3.37 10.43
CA HIS A 218 -8.79 -2.83 9.56
C HIS A 218 -7.37 -3.25 9.98
N ALA A 219 -7.08 -3.27 11.27
CA ALA A 219 -5.77 -3.72 11.73
C ALA A 219 -5.68 -5.25 11.84
N ALA A 220 -6.70 -5.90 12.41
CA ALA A 220 -6.68 -7.33 12.72
C ALA A 220 -6.66 -8.22 11.46
N TYR A 221 -7.40 -7.82 10.41
CA TYR A 221 -7.53 -8.60 9.18
C TYR A 221 -6.71 -8.06 8.01
N SER A 222 -5.82 -7.08 8.24
CA SER A 222 -4.92 -6.56 7.21
C SER A 222 -3.74 -7.48 6.95
N PHE A 223 -3.39 -7.68 5.67
CA PHE A 223 -2.14 -8.30 5.27
C PHE A 223 -0.91 -7.47 5.67
N HIS A 224 -1.01 -6.14 5.56
CA HIS A 224 0.11 -5.23 5.88
C HIS A 224 0.59 -5.31 7.33
N TYR A 225 -0.30 -5.65 8.26
CA TYR A 225 0.02 -5.75 9.70
C TYR A 225 0.18 -7.20 10.16
N THR A 226 0.29 -8.12 9.22
CA THR A 226 0.45 -9.56 9.51
C THR A 226 1.88 -9.99 9.19
N ARG A 227 2.61 -10.42 10.21
CA ARG A 227 3.96 -10.95 10.05
C ARG A 227 3.95 -12.16 9.11
N GLY A 228 4.90 -12.19 8.17
CA GLY A 228 5.05 -13.28 7.22
C GLY A 228 4.10 -13.23 6.03
N ALA A 229 3.29 -12.18 5.90
CA ALA A 229 2.41 -11.98 4.76
C ALA A 229 3.12 -11.37 3.54
N GLY A 230 4.29 -10.76 3.75
CA GLY A 230 4.97 -9.99 2.70
C GLY A 230 4.08 -8.84 2.19
N MET A 231 4.16 -8.56 0.89
CA MET A 231 3.34 -7.56 0.21
C MET A 231 2.11 -8.19 -0.50
N THR A 232 1.61 -9.31 0.05
CA THR A 232 0.40 -9.97 -0.47
C THR A 232 -0.83 -9.09 -0.26
N HIS A 233 -1.67 -8.96 -1.29
CA HIS A 233 -2.92 -8.16 -1.26
C HIS A 233 -4.19 -9.00 -1.06
N GLY A 234 -4.16 -10.29 -1.37
CA GLY A 234 -5.29 -11.21 -1.18
C GLY A 234 -6.28 -11.33 -2.34
N GLU A 235 -6.12 -10.54 -3.43
CA GLU A 235 -7.06 -10.41 -4.58
C GLU A 235 -6.91 -11.52 -5.64
N GLY A 236 -6.13 -12.56 -5.37
CA GLY A 236 -5.78 -13.59 -6.37
C GLY A 236 -6.98 -14.33 -6.98
N VAL A 237 -8.12 -14.38 -6.28
CA VAL A 237 -9.34 -15.05 -6.78
C VAL A 237 -10.02 -14.22 -7.85
N GLU A 238 -10.15 -12.91 -7.64
CA GLU A 238 -10.79 -11.99 -8.57
C GLU A 238 -10.05 -11.92 -9.90
N GLN A 239 -8.71 -11.88 -9.85
CA GLN A 239 -7.87 -11.98 -11.05
C GLN A 239 -8.12 -13.28 -11.84
N ASN A 240 -8.34 -14.41 -11.16
CA ASN A 240 -8.70 -15.67 -11.80
C ASN A 240 -10.11 -15.62 -12.43
N TRP A 241 -11.02 -14.83 -11.88
CA TRP A 241 -12.37 -14.68 -12.43
C TRP A 241 -12.39 -13.92 -13.74
N SER A 242 -11.53 -12.92 -13.92
CA SER A 242 -11.45 -12.20 -15.18
C SER A 242 -11.23 -13.15 -16.37
N PHE A 243 -10.37 -14.15 -16.20
CA PHE A 243 -10.14 -15.19 -17.17
C PHE A 243 -11.31 -16.18 -17.28
N SER A 244 -11.77 -16.76 -16.18
CA SER A 244 -12.79 -17.83 -16.18
C SER A 244 -14.17 -17.32 -16.58
N ASN A 245 -14.50 -16.03 -16.39
CA ASN A 245 -15.74 -15.41 -16.80
C ASN A 245 -15.95 -15.44 -18.32
N GLY A 246 -14.87 -15.50 -19.12
CA GLY A 246 -14.94 -15.73 -20.56
C GLY A 246 -15.67 -17.02 -20.95
N ALA A 247 -15.68 -18.06 -20.08
CA ALA A 247 -16.39 -19.30 -20.27
C ALA A 247 -17.87 -19.25 -19.83
N ALA A 248 -18.32 -18.17 -19.17
CA ALA A 248 -19.67 -18.13 -18.58
C ALA A 248 -20.80 -18.30 -19.60
N ALA A 249 -20.73 -17.61 -20.74
CA ALA A 249 -21.76 -17.68 -21.77
C ALA A 249 -21.85 -19.08 -22.41
N SER A 250 -20.70 -19.69 -22.72
CA SER A 250 -20.62 -21.00 -23.39
C SER A 250 -21.02 -22.15 -22.45
N THR A 251 -20.71 -22.05 -21.15
CA THR A 251 -20.99 -23.13 -20.19
C THR A 251 -22.37 -23.05 -19.54
N LYS A 252 -23.09 -21.94 -19.69
CA LYS A 252 -24.39 -21.67 -19.06
C LYS A 252 -25.48 -22.68 -19.40
N LEU A 253 -25.49 -23.18 -20.64
CA LEU A 253 -26.49 -24.12 -21.18
C LEU A 253 -25.92 -25.53 -21.43
N MET A 254 -24.76 -25.86 -20.87
CA MET A 254 -24.18 -27.21 -20.95
C MET A 254 -24.80 -28.12 -19.90
N GLY A 255 -24.90 -29.41 -20.23
CA GLY A 255 -25.20 -30.43 -19.27
C GLY A 255 -24.06 -30.59 -18.25
N PRO A 256 -24.29 -31.25 -17.10
CA PRO A 256 -23.34 -31.31 -15.98
C PRO A 256 -21.98 -31.85 -16.37
N GLY A 257 -21.91 -32.92 -17.12
CA GLY A 257 -20.65 -33.54 -17.52
C GLY A 257 -19.89 -32.71 -18.57
N ALA A 258 -20.57 -32.12 -19.57
CA ALA A 258 -19.96 -31.28 -20.56
C ALA A 258 -19.45 -29.98 -19.95
N ARG A 259 -20.20 -29.41 -19.01
CA ARG A 259 -19.83 -28.20 -18.28
C ARG A 259 -18.59 -28.43 -17.42
N GLN A 260 -18.59 -29.49 -16.60
CA GLN A 260 -17.42 -29.81 -15.77
C GLN A 260 -16.17 -30.02 -16.62
N ALA A 261 -16.26 -30.85 -17.67
CA ALA A 261 -15.11 -31.12 -18.55
C ALA A 261 -14.57 -29.83 -19.21
N THR A 262 -15.46 -28.90 -19.61
CA THR A 262 -15.05 -27.63 -20.19
C THR A 262 -14.35 -26.72 -19.17
N LEU A 263 -14.91 -26.60 -17.96
CA LEU A 263 -14.30 -25.80 -16.90
C LEU A 263 -12.96 -26.39 -16.40
N GLU A 264 -12.85 -27.73 -16.34
CA GLU A 264 -11.58 -28.42 -16.06
C GLU A 264 -10.48 -28.04 -17.07
N ASP A 265 -10.83 -27.96 -18.36
CA ASP A 265 -9.92 -27.52 -19.41
C ASP A 265 -9.54 -26.03 -19.27
N VAL A 266 -10.54 -25.16 -18.97
CA VAL A 266 -10.33 -23.72 -18.78
C VAL A 266 -9.39 -23.47 -17.59
N PHE A 267 -9.66 -24.08 -16.44
CA PHE A 267 -8.81 -23.93 -15.24
C PHE A 267 -7.42 -24.55 -15.46
N GLY A 268 -7.36 -25.70 -16.12
CA GLY A 268 -6.10 -26.36 -16.44
C GLY A 268 -5.22 -25.53 -17.36
N PHE A 269 -5.81 -24.91 -18.39
CA PHE A 269 -5.09 -24.01 -19.30
C PHE A 269 -4.60 -22.75 -18.58
N HIS A 270 -5.47 -22.09 -17.82
CA HIS A 270 -5.09 -20.91 -17.04
C HIS A 270 -3.93 -21.17 -16.07
N ASN A 271 -4.02 -22.28 -15.31
CA ASN A 271 -2.95 -22.66 -14.39
C ASN A 271 -1.63 -23.00 -15.11
N TYR A 272 -1.73 -23.60 -16.31
CA TYR A 272 -0.55 -23.88 -17.14
C TYR A 272 0.10 -22.57 -17.66
N ASP A 273 -0.71 -21.65 -18.16
CA ASP A 273 -0.26 -20.35 -18.62
C ASP A 273 0.42 -19.55 -17.50
N ARG A 274 -0.17 -19.51 -16.31
CA ARG A 274 0.46 -18.92 -15.13
C ARG A 274 1.77 -19.60 -14.72
N GLN A 275 1.90 -20.91 -14.88
CA GLN A 275 3.18 -21.59 -14.65
C GLN A 275 4.24 -21.18 -15.67
N LEU A 276 3.85 -21.04 -16.93
CA LEU A 276 4.76 -20.54 -17.96
C LEU A 276 5.19 -19.09 -17.67
N ALA A 277 4.27 -18.24 -17.21
CA ALA A 277 4.57 -16.85 -16.91
C ALA A 277 5.52 -16.66 -15.69
N MET A 278 5.66 -17.66 -14.80
CA MET A 278 6.50 -17.55 -13.59
C MET A 278 7.94 -17.15 -13.87
N HIS A 279 8.50 -17.53 -15.03
CA HIS A 279 9.88 -17.21 -15.42
C HIS A 279 10.12 -15.69 -15.48
N ASN A 280 9.10 -14.90 -15.82
CA ASN A 280 9.14 -13.43 -15.90
C ASN A 280 8.51 -12.76 -14.68
N VAL A 281 7.37 -13.26 -14.19
CA VAL A 281 6.61 -12.62 -13.11
C VAL A 281 7.41 -12.62 -11.80
N LEU A 282 8.02 -13.74 -11.42
CA LEU A 282 8.75 -13.82 -10.15
C LEU A 282 9.95 -12.86 -10.08
N PRO A 283 10.86 -12.81 -11.09
CA PRO A 283 11.98 -11.87 -11.03
C PRO A 283 11.55 -10.40 -11.14
N LYS A 284 10.48 -10.07 -11.90
CA LYS A 284 9.92 -8.71 -11.94
C LYS A 284 9.41 -8.29 -10.56
N ARG A 285 8.59 -9.11 -9.92
CA ARG A 285 8.10 -8.85 -8.55
C ARG A 285 9.24 -8.72 -7.55
N LEU A 286 10.25 -9.59 -7.63
CA LEU A 286 11.42 -9.52 -6.75
C LEU A 286 12.20 -8.22 -6.93
N ALA A 287 12.38 -7.74 -8.17
CA ALA A 287 13.03 -6.48 -8.46
C ALA A 287 12.27 -5.27 -7.87
N VAL A 288 10.95 -5.25 -8.02
CA VAL A 288 10.07 -4.22 -7.42
C VAL A 288 10.17 -4.27 -5.89
N SER A 289 10.09 -5.45 -5.29
CA SER A 289 10.15 -5.60 -3.83
C SER A 289 11.50 -5.18 -3.25
N ILE A 290 12.61 -5.41 -3.94
CA ILE A 290 13.94 -4.91 -3.54
C ILE A 290 13.97 -3.39 -3.61
N LYS A 291 13.55 -2.78 -4.73
CA LYS A 291 13.54 -1.33 -4.94
C LYS A 291 12.69 -0.60 -3.89
N GLU A 292 11.45 -1.00 -3.74
CA GLU A 292 10.55 -0.39 -2.76
C GLU A 292 10.98 -0.71 -1.33
N GLY A 293 11.52 -1.90 -1.08
CA GLY A 293 12.07 -2.29 0.22
C GLY A 293 13.23 -1.41 0.67
N LEU A 294 14.18 -1.08 -0.22
CA LEU A 294 15.27 -0.13 0.05
C LEU A 294 14.73 1.26 0.39
N LYS A 295 13.79 1.76 -0.41
CA LYS A 295 13.15 3.06 -0.21
C LYS A 295 12.42 3.15 1.13
N HIS A 296 11.59 2.16 1.45
CA HIS A 296 10.83 2.14 2.70
C HIS A 296 11.70 1.93 3.91
N LYS A 297 12.74 1.11 3.81
CA LYS A 297 13.73 0.91 4.87
C LYS A 297 14.48 2.21 5.16
N ALA A 298 15.01 2.88 4.13
CA ALA A 298 15.72 4.16 4.30
C ALA A 298 14.82 5.24 4.93
N ALA A 299 13.56 5.34 4.49
CA ALA A 299 12.58 6.26 5.07
C ALA A 299 12.26 5.94 6.53
N PHE A 300 12.09 4.66 6.86
CA PHE A 300 11.84 4.19 8.21
C PHE A 300 13.04 4.44 9.13
N ASP A 301 14.26 4.13 8.69
CA ASP A 301 15.49 4.33 9.47
C ASP A 301 15.72 5.82 9.76
N ALA A 302 15.50 6.70 8.76
CA ALA A 302 15.58 8.14 8.94
C ALA A 302 14.51 8.68 9.92
N PHE A 303 13.28 8.16 9.82
CA PHE A 303 12.19 8.50 10.74
C PHE A 303 12.49 8.07 12.17
N THR A 304 12.94 6.83 12.35
CA THR A 304 13.29 6.28 13.65
C THR A 304 14.44 7.07 14.27
N LYS A 305 15.53 7.32 13.54
CA LYS A 305 16.68 8.12 14.02
C LYS A 305 16.25 9.52 14.48
N GLY A 306 15.35 10.17 13.72
CA GLY A 306 14.82 11.49 14.09
C GLY A 306 14.02 11.48 15.39
N LEU A 307 13.22 10.42 15.63
CA LEU A 307 12.44 10.26 16.86
C LEU A 307 13.29 9.80 18.06
N GLU A 308 14.22 8.87 17.86
CA GLU A 308 15.11 8.38 18.92
C GLU A 308 16.02 9.48 19.49
N ALA A 309 16.33 10.51 18.68
CA ALA A 309 17.09 11.68 19.15
C ALA A 309 16.33 12.52 20.19
N SER A 310 14.98 12.50 20.18
CA SER A 310 14.13 13.26 21.10
C SER A 310 13.36 12.40 22.10
N GLN A 311 12.99 11.16 21.73
CA GLN A 311 12.11 10.31 22.51
C GLN A 311 12.49 8.81 22.38
N PRO A 312 13.67 8.40 22.85
CA PRO A 312 14.17 7.02 22.67
C PRO A 312 13.32 5.97 23.40
N GLU A 313 12.81 6.29 24.58
CA GLU A 313 11.98 5.38 25.38
C GLU A 313 10.64 5.08 24.72
N GLU A 314 10.01 6.09 24.16
CA GLU A 314 8.73 5.95 23.43
C GLU A 314 8.88 5.06 22.18
N VAL A 315 9.93 5.28 21.39
CA VAL A 315 10.21 4.47 20.19
C VAL A 315 10.44 3.00 20.58
N ALA A 316 11.15 2.75 21.68
CA ALA A 316 11.36 1.40 22.20
C ALA A 316 10.04 0.74 22.64
N ALA A 317 9.17 1.50 23.32
CA ALA A 317 7.83 1.04 23.73
C ALA A 317 6.95 0.74 22.51
N TRP A 318 6.96 1.58 21.48
CA TRP A 318 6.20 1.35 20.24
C TRP A 318 6.67 0.09 19.52
N ARG A 319 7.98 -0.12 19.44
CA ARG A 319 8.56 -1.33 18.83
C ARG A 319 8.10 -2.59 19.55
N LYS A 320 8.16 -2.59 20.87
CA LYS A 320 7.66 -3.69 21.70
C LYS A 320 6.19 -3.97 21.45
N ARG A 321 5.35 -2.93 21.44
CA ARG A 321 3.90 -3.04 21.22
C ARG A 321 3.57 -3.65 19.84
N VAL A 322 4.29 -3.27 18.76
CA VAL A 322 4.09 -3.87 17.44
C VAL A 322 4.49 -5.34 17.41
N ILE A 323 5.62 -5.68 18.02
CA ILE A 323 6.10 -7.09 18.09
C ILE A 323 5.11 -7.97 18.88
N GLU A 324 4.60 -7.48 20.00
CA GLU A 324 3.60 -8.16 20.82
C GLU A 324 2.27 -8.34 20.05
N TRP A 325 1.85 -7.32 19.30
CA TRP A 325 0.69 -7.42 18.42
C TRP A 325 0.86 -8.49 17.34
N GLU A 326 1.99 -8.48 16.64
CA GLU A 326 2.27 -9.46 15.57
C GLU A 326 2.41 -10.90 16.10
N ALA A 327 2.72 -11.09 17.37
CA ALA A 327 2.83 -12.39 18.02
C ALA A 327 1.48 -12.97 18.46
N GLN A 328 0.42 -12.16 18.53
CA GLN A 328 -0.91 -12.61 18.96
C GLN A 328 -1.56 -13.49 17.88
N PRO A 329 -2.14 -14.64 18.26
CA PRO A 329 -2.88 -15.49 17.31
C PRO A 329 -4.18 -14.83 16.83
N HIS A 330 -4.83 -14.01 17.67
CA HIS A 330 -6.06 -13.26 17.38
C HIS A 330 -5.89 -11.80 17.79
N PRO A 331 -5.29 -10.97 16.93
CA PRO A 331 -4.98 -9.58 17.26
C PRO A 331 -6.22 -8.69 17.46
N GLU A 332 -7.40 -9.11 17.04
CA GLU A 332 -8.65 -8.38 17.26
C GLU A 332 -9.05 -8.18 18.73
N LEU A 333 -8.44 -8.92 19.65
CA LEU A 333 -8.72 -8.85 21.08
C LEU A 333 -7.91 -7.79 21.83
N GLY A 334 -6.94 -7.13 21.16
CA GLY A 334 -6.05 -6.15 21.77
C GLY A 334 -6.19 -4.73 21.20
N GLU A 335 -5.63 -3.75 21.92
CA GLU A 335 -5.46 -2.39 21.38
C GLU A 335 -4.45 -2.37 20.23
N SER A 336 -4.90 -1.92 19.05
CA SER A 336 -4.08 -1.88 17.85
C SER A 336 -2.99 -0.81 17.94
N PRO A 337 -1.71 -1.15 17.65
CA PRO A 337 -0.66 -0.14 17.51
C PRO A 337 -0.82 0.73 16.25
N PHE A 338 -1.65 0.31 15.30
CA PHE A 338 -1.87 0.96 14.00
C PHE A 338 -3.06 1.90 13.97
N GLU A 339 -3.76 2.06 15.08
CA GLU A 339 -4.93 2.91 15.22
C GLU A 339 -4.73 3.92 16.35
N LEU A 340 -5.34 5.09 16.19
CA LEU A 340 -5.41 6.08 17.26
C LEU A 340 -6.27 5.51 18.40
N ALA A 341 -5.88 5.77 19.63
CA ALA A 341 -6.71 5.43 20.79
C ALA A 341 -8.11 6.02 20.59
N GLU A 342 -9.18 5.24 20.82
CA GLU A 342 -10.54 5.78 20.77
C GLU A 342 -10.65 6.80 21.90
N GLU A 343 -10.87 8.06 21.54
CA GLU A 343 -11.29 9.06 22.53
C GLU A 343 -12.57 8.52 23.16
N GLY A 344 -12.51 8.19 24.46
CA GLY A 344 -13.70 7.91 25.23
C GLY A 344 -14.70 9.01 24.91
N ARG A 345 -15.94 8.65 24.56
CA ARG A 345 -17.01 9.60 24.17
C ARG A 345 -16.93 10.82 25.06
N VAL A 346 -16.27 11.87 24.61
CA VAL A 346 -16.39 13.20 25.20
C VAL A 346 -17.82 13.58 24.91
N SER A 347 -18.62 13.69 25.96
CA SER A 347 -19.96 14.23 25.90
C SER A 347 -19.91 15.51 25.06
N ASP A 348 -20.82 15.64 24.11
CA ASP A 348 -21.08 16.86 23.34
C ASP A 348 -21.58 17.96 24.30
N ASP A 349 -20.68 18.54 25.09
CA ASP A 349 -20.92 19.73 25.86
C ASP A 349 -20.49 20.95 25.04
N PRO A 350 -21.44 21.78 24.54
CA PRO A 350 -21.15 22.96 23.73
C PRO A 350 -20.35 24.03 24.49
N SER A 351 -20.21 23.92 25.81
CA SER A 351 -19.54 24.93 26.65
C SER A 351 -17.98 24.84 26.60
N GLN A 352 -17.38 23.78 26.04
CA GLN A 352 -15.93 23.63 25.95
C GLN A 352 -15.31 24.08 24.61
N ARG A 353 -16.06 24.74 23.72
CA ARG A 353 -15.51 25.41 22.53
C ARG A 353 -14.81 26.72 22.90
N LYS A 354 -13.81 26.67 23.78
CA LYS A 354 -12.88 27.78 23.94
C LYS A 354 -11.83 27.73 22.84
N SER A 355 -11.92 28.76 22.01
CA SER A 355 -10.97 29.28 21.04
C SER A 355 -9.52 28.98 21.41
N PHE A 356 -8.81 28.18 20.61
CA PHE A 356 -7.36 28.07 20.64
C PHE A 356 -6.73 29.27 19.91
N CYS A 357 -6.79 30.42 20.56
CA CYS A 357 -5.89 31.54 20.32
C CYS A 357 -5.21 31.82 21.65
N VAL A 358 -4.01 31.32 21.82
CA VAL A 358 -3.15 31.72 22.93
C VAL A 358 -2.52 33.07 22.56
N PRO A 359 -2.84 34.17 23.28
CA PRO A 359 -2.08 35.40 23.13
C PRO A 359 -0.76 35.20 23.86
N ARG A 360 0.36 35.25 23.13
CA ARG A 360 1.65 35.44 23.78
C ARG A 360 1.64 36.79 24.52
N ALA A 361 1.88 36.71 25.82
CA ALA A 361 2.05 37.86 26.66
C ALA A 361 3.07 38.85 26.08
N GLY A 362 2.63 40.10 25.99
CA GLY A 362 3.50 41.20 25.54
C GLY A 362 4.62 41.40 26.50
N VAL A 363 5.84 41.37 25.97
CA VAL A 363 7.01 41.97 26.63
C VAL A 363 6.98 43.41 26.22
N GLU A 364 6.75 44.33 27.17
CA GLU A 364 6.98 45.75 27.03
C GLU A 364 8.47 45.97 26.73
N ILE A 365 8.77 46.54 25.56
CA ILE A 365 10.14 46.90 25.15
C ILE A 365 10.31 48.36 25.46
N GLU A 366 11.13 48.66 26.47
CA GLU A 366 11.72 49.96 26.68
C GLU A 366 12.58 50.38 25.47
N ARG A 367 12.60 51.66 25.17
CA ARG A 367 13.14 52.31 24.00
C ARG A 367 14.67 52.25 23.96
N ASP A 368 15.25 51.20 23.38
CA ASP A 368 16.57 51.23 22.77
C ASP A 368 16.58 50.33 21.54
N HIS A 369 16.77 50.93 20.35
CA HIS A 369 16.85 50.18 19.11
C HIS A 369 18.18 49.44 19.07
N THR A 370 18.16 48.17 19.52
CA THR A 370 19.30 47.26 19.40
C THR A 370 19.39 46.68 17.98
N GLN A 371 20.56 46.12 17.61
CA GLN A 371 20.73 45.37 16.33
C GLN A 371 19.67 44.26 16.18
N GLY A 372 19.32 43.59 17.28
CA GLY A 372 18.27 42.58 17.31
C GLY A 372 16.88 43.15 16.98
N SER A 373 16.53 44.33 17.55
CA SER A 373 15.25 44.96 17.27
C SER A 373 15.14 45.47 15.81
N PHE A 374 16.26 45.90 15.21
CA PHE A 374 16.32 46.25 13.79
C PHE A 374 16.03 45.02 12.89
N VAL A 375 16.71 43.89 13.14
CA VAL A 375 16.49 42.67 12.37
C VAL A 375 15.04 42.19 12.55
N THR A 376 14.52 42.21 13.78
CA THR A 376 13.11 41.84 14.06
C THR A 376 12.13 42.70 13.26
N LEU A 377 12.37 44.03 13.19
CA LEU A 377 11.54 44.92 12.40
C LEU A 377 11.59 44.57 10.91
N GLY A 378 12.78 44.27 10.36
CA GLY A 378 12.93 43.78 8.98
C GLY A 378 12.12 42.52 8.69
N LEU A 379 12.24 41.50 9.55
CA LEU A 379 11.49 40.25 9.44
C LEU A 379 9.96 40.46 9.53
N GLN A 380 9.51 41.39 10.37
CA GLN A 380 8.09 41.75 10.47
C GLN A 380 7.57 42.46 9.22
N VAL A 381 8.38 43.33 8.60
CA VAL A 381 8.04 43.99 7.35
C VAL A 381 7.95 42.98 6.23
N GLU A 382 8.93 42.07 6.07
CA GLU A 382 8.91 41.00 5.10
C GLU A 382 7.69 40.07 5.28
N GLU A 383 7.36 39.71 6.51
CA GLU A 383 6.18 38.89 6.78
C GLU A 383 4.88 39.59 6.37
N THR A 384 4.80 40.92 6.59
CA THR A 384 3.67 41.75 6.14
C THR A 384 3.59 41.81 4.62
N GLN A 385 4.74 41.93 3.93
CA GLN A 385 4.85 41.89 2.47
C GLN A 385 4.33 40.58 1.92
N ARG A 386 4.84 39.44 2.43
CA ARG A 386 4.44 38.09 2.01
C ARG A 386 2.94 37.82 2.21
N ARG A 387 2.37 38.20 3.36
CA ARG A 387 0.94 38.06 3.62
C ARG A 387 0.11 38.89 2.65
N LEU A 388 0.49 40.12 2.41
CA LEU A 388 -0.23 40.96 1.46
C LEU A 388 -0.17 40.42 0.04
N GLU A 389 0.99 39.93 -0.40
CA GLU A 389 1.17 39.27 -1.70
C GLU A 389 0.30 38.04 -1.86
N VAL A 390 0.26 37.15 -0.86
CA VAL A 390 -0.59 35.94 -0.86
C VAL A 390 -2.07 36.32 -0.92
N ASP A 391 -2.51 37.30 -0.11
CA ASP A 391 -3.91 37.71 -0.07
C ASP A 391 -4.35 38.36 -1.40
N VAL A 392 -3.48 39.15 -2.02
CA VAL A 392 -3.75 39.79 -3.33
C VAL A 392 -3.83 38.70 -4.42
N ARG A 393 -2.92 37.74 -4.45
CA ARG A 393 -2.94 36.66 -5.44
C ARG A 393 -4.11 35.69 -5.26
N ALA A 394 -4.59 35.50 -4.02
CA ALA A 394 -5.73 34.63 -3.73
C ALA A 394 -7.08 35.15 -4.23
N LEU A 395 -7.17 36.43 -4.60
CA LEU A 395 -8.37 37.10 -5.07
C LEU A 395 -8.24 37.51 -6.55
N LYS A 396 -8.81 36.71 -7.47
CA LYS A 396 -8.78 36.99 -8.92
C LYS A 396 -9.54 38.28 -9.27
N ASP A 397 -10.74 38.49 -8.67
CA ASP A 397 -11.61 39.63 -8.92
C ASP A 397 -12.05 40.29 -7.59
N PRO A 398 -11.19 41.16 -7.00
CA PRO A 398 -11.51 41.81 -5.74
C PRO A 398 -12.63 42.83 -5.92
N SER A 399 -13.59 42.82 -4.99
CA SER A 399 -14.63 43.86 -4.91
C SER A 399 -14.02 45.24 -4.61
N THR A 400 -14.78 46.32 -4.85
CA THR A 400 -14.33 47.68 -4.55
C THR A 400 -13.92 47.84 -3.09
N SER A 401 -14.62 47.25 -2.15
CA SER A 401 -14.27 47.26 -0.73
C SER A 401 -12.94 46.56 -0.45
N GLN A 402 -12.70 45.39 -1.10
CA GLN A 402 -11.43 44.65 -0.98
C GLN A 402 -10.26 45.40 -1.57
N ARG A 403 -10.44 46.07 -2.73
CA ARG A 403 -9.43 46.96 -3.33
C ARG A 403 -9.04 48.13 -2.40
N LEU A 404 -10.04 48.74 -1.77
CA LEU A 404 -9.81 49.80 -0.78
C LEU A 404 -9.02 49.27 0.42
N GLU A 405 -9.33 48.08 0.90
CA GLU A 405 -8.62 47.43 2.02
C GLU A 405 -7.16 47.12 1.63
N PHE A 406 -6.90 46.60 0.46
CA PHE A 406 -5.52 46.43 -0.04
C PHE A 406 -4.76 47.74 -0.15
N THR A 407 -5.39 48.82 -0.61
CA THR A 407 -4.79 50.12 -0.67
C THR A 407 -4.42 50.64 0.72
N LYS A 408 -5.28 50.48 1.73
CA LYS A 408 -4.98 50.83 3.12
C LYS A 408 -3.80 50.01 3.67
N ARG A 409 -3.79 48.70 3.42
CA ARG A 409 -2.69 47.83 3.86
C ARG A 409 -1.36 48.20 3.18
N ARG A 410 -1.35 48.53 1.88
CA ARG A 410 -0.18 49.03 1.15
C ARG A 410 0.34 50.32 1.74
N THR A 411 -0.54 51.27 2.03
CA THR A 411 -0.16 52.53 2.67
C THR A 411 0.48 52.30 4.05
N THR A 412 -0.06 51.41 4.83
CA THR A 412 0.50 51.06 6.14
C THR A 412 1.86 50.39 6.01
N LEU A 413 1.99 49.46 5.04
CA LEU A 413 3.25 48.80 4.73
C LEU A 413 4.33 49.75 4.27
N LEU A 414 4.02 50.72 3.39
CA LEU A 414 4.94 51.79 2.97
C LEU A 414 5.48 52.60 4.16
N ARG A 415 4.62 52.99 5.09
CA ARG A 415 5.05 53.70 6.32
C ARG A 415 6.02 52.85 7.15
N ARG A 416 5.80 51.55 7.23
CA ARG A 416 6.71 50.63 7.94
C ARG A 416 8.04 50.46 7.20
N ILE A 417 8.04 50.40 5.87
CA ILE A 417 9.26 50.36 5.06
C ILE A 417 10.06 51.64 5.26
N HIS A 418 9.41 52.82 5.23
CA HIS A 418 10.11 54.11 5.50
C HIS A 418 10.73 54.15 6.89
N LYS A 419 10.00 53.70 7.94
CA LYS A 419 10.55 53.61 9.28
C LYS A 419 11.75 52.66 9.35
N PHE A 420 11.63 51.49 8.70
CA PHE A 420 12.72 50.53 8.59
C PHE A 420 13.96 51.16 7.95
N ARG A 421 13.82 51.91 6.82
CA ARG A 421 14.92 52.61 6.13
C ARG A 421 15.64 53.59 7.03
N GLN A 422 14.90 54.35 7.83
CA GLN A 422 15.52 55.30 8.78
C GLN A 422 16.42 54.59 9.79
N ILE A 423 15.99 53.44 10.32
CA ILE A 423 16.78 52.68 11.26
C ILE A 423 17.91 51.92 10.54
N GLN A 424 17.68 51.47 9.30
CA GLN A 424 18.68 50.83 8.45
C GLN A 424 19.91 51.69 8.24
N ALA A 425 19.73 53.01 8.05
CA ALA A 425 20.83 53.94 7.88
C ALA A 425 21.78 53.96 9.09
N VAL A 426 21.33 53.63 10.29
CA VAL A 426 22.15 53.51 11.51
C VAL A 426 22.99 52.25 11.53
N TYR A 427 22.40 51.10 11.21
CA TYR A 427 23.05 49.79 11.31
C TYR A 427 23.71 49.31 10.02
N MET A 428 23.34 49.93 8.88
CA MET A 428 23.88 49.67 7.54
C MET A 428 24.18 50.94 6.80
N PRO A 429 25.07 51.82 7.30
CA PRO A 429 25.25 53.17 6.78
C PRO A 429 25.77 53.19 5.35
N SER A 430 26.53 52.22 4.92
CA SER A 430 27.12 52.17 3.58
C SER A 430 26.25 51.37 2.57
N VAL A 431 25.10 50.85 2.96
CA VAL A 431 24.30 49.98 2.08
C VAL A 431 23.91 50.68 0.78
N ARG A 432 23.42 51.90 0.85
CA ARG A 432 22.98 52.67 -0.32
C ARG A 432 24.12 52.88 -1.34
N ALA A 433 25.32 53.21 -0.87
CA ALA A 433 26.49 53.44 -1.71
C ALA A 433 27.03 52.19 -2.40
N LEU A 434 26.68 50.99 -1.90
CA LEU A 434 27.09 49.69 -2.43
C LEU A 434 26.07 49.08 -3.39
N LEU A 435 24.89 49.69 -3.56
CA LEU A 435 23.84 49.28 -4.47
C LEU A 435 24.08 49.84 -5.87
N SER A 436 23.63 49.12 -6.91
CA SER A 436 23.59 49.63 -8.27
C SER A 436 22.60 50.81 -8.40
N GLU A 437 22.71 51.65 -9.43
CA GLU A 437 21.82 52.80 -9.65
C GLU A 437 20.33 52.38 -9.65
N ALA A 438 19.99 51.27 -10.31
CA ALA A 438 18.63 50.71 -10.30
C ALA A 438 18.17 50.31 -8.89
N GLN A 439 19.06 49.74 -8.10
CA GLN A 439 18.77 49.35 -6.72
C GLN A 439 18.69 50.55 -5.77
N GLN A 440 19.47 51.61 -6.04
CA GLN A 440 19.37 52.88 -5.30
C GLN A 440 18.02 53.54 -5.51
N GLY A 441 17.49 53.51 -6.73
CA GLY A 441 16.13 53.98 -7.03
C GLY A 441 15.07 53.27 -6.21
N ILE A 442 15.18 51.92 -6.10
CA ILE A 442 14.29 51.10 -5.25
C ILE A 442 14.47 51.42 -3.76
N TYR A 443 15.72 51.62 -3.33
CA TYR A 443 16.04 51.96 -1.94
C TYR A 443 15.47 53.33 -1.55
N ASP A 444 15.54 54.30 -2.43
CA ASP A 444 15.04 55.67 -2.22
C ASP A 444 13.50 55.79 -2.41
N GLY A 445 12.83 54.76 -2.83
CA GLY A 445 11.38 54.75 -3.05
C GLY A 445 10.92 55.38 -4.36
N ASN A 446 11.83 55.59 -5.30
CA ASN A 446 11.56 56.23 -6.59
C ASN A 446 11.12 55.24 -7.70
N GLY A 447 10.79 54.00 -7.36
CA GLY A 447 10.37 52.97 -8.32
C GLY A 447 8.85 52.75 -8.30
N ASP A 448 8.26 52.39 -9.46
CA ASP A 448 6.85 51.99 -9.63
C ASP A 448 6.51 50.60 -8.97
N GLN A 449 7.32 50.19 -8.00
CA GLN A 449 7.14 48.90 -7.35
C GLN A 449 6.07 48.94 -6.27
N LEU A 450 5.23 47.90 -6.26
CA LEU A 450 4.26 47.71 -5.18
C LEU A 450 5.00 47.48 -3.85
N PRO A 451 4.46 47.98 -2.72
CA PRO A 451 5.10 47.87 -1.40
C PRO A 451 5.42 46.40 -1.01
N GLU A 452 4.58 45.46 -1.42
CA GLU A 452 4.79 44.04 -1.20
C GLU A 452 5.96 43.45 -2.01
N ALA A 453 6.37 44.09 -3.10
CA ALA A 453 7.49 43.68 -3.95
C ALA A 453 8.79 44.45 -3.67
N THR A 454 8.76 45.44 -2.75
CA THR A 454 9.89 46.32 -2.46
C THR A 454 10.96 45.54 -1.66
N ARG A 455 12.19 45.46 -2.18
CA ARG A 455 13.33 44.83 -1.49
C ARG A 455 13.76 45.65 -0.27
N LEU A 456 14.05 45.01 0.82
CA LEU A 456 14.47 45.63 2.09
C LEU A 456 15.99 45.83 2.19
N PHE A 457 16.75 45.09 1.39
CA PHE A 457 18.20 45.05 1.44
C PHE A 457 18.74 44.68 2.83
N MET A 458 18.13 43.65 3.42
CA MET A 458 18.63 43.00 4.63
C MET A 458 20.03 42.41 4.40
N PRO A 459 20.84 42.14 5.44
CA PRO A 459 22.16 41.51 5.26
C PRO A 459 22.13 40.26 4.40
N SER A 460 21.08 39.40 4.51
CA SER A 460 20.87 38.20 3.68
C SER A 460 20.62 38.51 2.19
N GLU A 461 20.12 39.71 1.86
CA GLU A 461 19.90 40.09 0.47
C GLU A 461 21.16 40.68 -0.20
N LEU A 462 22.21 40.93 0.57
CA LEU A 462 23.52 41.37 0.07
C LEU A 462 24.37 40.09 -0.20
N GLY A 463 24.34 39.59 -1.44
CA GLY A 463 24.85 38.27 -1.81
C GLY A 463 26.35 38.00 -1.56
N ASN A 464 27.20 39.04 -1.43
CA ASN A 464 28.63 38.86 -1.21
C ASN A 464 29.02 39.15 0.25
N ARG A 465 29.82 38.25 0.85
CA ARG A 465 30.32 38.38 2.23
C ARG A 465 31.13 39.66 2.45
N GLU A 466 31.94 40.06 1.49
CA GLU A 466 32.73 41.30 1.56
C GLU A 466 31.83 42.55 1.53
N VAL A 467 30.82 42.56 0.67
CA VAL A 467 29.82 43.62 0.62
C VAL A 467 29.06 43.75 1.93
N ARG A 468 28.65 42.60 2.51
CA ARG A 468 28.02 42.57 3.84
C ARG A 468 28.93 43.13 4.93
N GLY A 469 30.21 42.73 4.93
CA GLY A 469 31.19 43.23 5.93
C GLY A 469 31.42 44.73 5.86
N ARG A 470 31.26 45.35 4.66
CA ARG A 470 31.37 46.80 4.45
C ARG A 470 30.06 47.53 4.71
N ALA A 471 28.93 46.89 4.45
CA ALA A 471 27.62 47.51 4.57
C ALA A 471 27.03 47.47 5.97
N CYS A 472 27.32 46.42 6.74
CA CYS A 472 26.64 46.09 8.00
C CYS A 472 27.53 46.40 9.23
N ALA A 473 26.89 46.78 10.32
CA ALA A 473 27.55 46.82 11.63
C ALA A 473 28.04 45.42 12.04
N THR A 474 29.14 45.37 12.78
CA THR A 474 29.76 44.12 13.24
C THR A 474 28.75 43.25 14.02
N GLY A 475 28.63 42.00 13.63
CA GLY A 475 27.72 41.03 14.30
C GLY A 475 26.30 41.04 13.79
N LEU A 476 25.89 41.97 12.93
CA LEU A 476 24.51 42.10 12.43
C LEU A 476 24.07 40.89 11.59
N ALA A 477 24.95 40.41 10.71
CA ALA A 477 24.66 39.22 9.87
C ALA A 477 24.49 37.92 10.69
N GLU A 478 25.25 37.77 11.79
CA GLU A 478 25.14 36.65 12.69
C GLU A 478 23.83 36.69 13.50
N ILE A 479 23.37 37.87 13.88
CA ILE A 479 22.08 38.08 14.54
C ILE A 479 20.96 37.69 13.57
N GLU A 480 21.01 38.18 12.32
CA GLU A 480 20.02 37.77 11.31
C GLU A 480 20.05 36.26 11.07
N ALA A 481 21.21 35.61 10.96
CA ALA A 481 21.34 34.21 10.75
C ALA A 481 20.69 33.41 11.88
N ARG A 482 20.84 33.81 13.15
CA ARG A 482 20.15 33.17 14.28
C ARG A 482 18.63 33.33 14.22
N MET A 483 18.18 34.51 13.88
CA MET A 483 16.75 34.81 13.77
C MET A 483 16.11 34.09 12.60
N ARG A 484 16.77 33.98 11.44
CA ARG A 484 16.31 33.23 10.28
C ARG A 484 16.22 31.73 10.56
N HIS A 485 17.16 31.20 11.36
CA HIS A 485 17.07 29.81 11.80
C HIS A 485 15.81 29.59 12.66
N GLY A 486 15.57 30.47 13.64
CA GLY A 486 14.32 30.41 14.44
C GLY A 486 13.08 30.59 13.60
N GLU A 487 13.08 31.53 12.63
CA GLU A 487 11.99 31.79 11.71
C GLU A 487 11.67 30.54 10.86
N ALA A 488 12.70 29.82 10.39
CA ALA A 488 12.52 28.58 9.63
C ALA A 488 11.90 27.47 10.48
N CYS A 489 12.37 27.29 11.72
CA CYS A 489 11.79 26.32 12.66
C CYS A 489 10.32 26.64 12.97
N ASP A 490 9.99 27.90 13.28
CA ASP A 490 8.61 28.34 13.55
C ASP A 490 7.70 28.17 12.31
N ALA A 491 8.24 28.46 11.12
CA ALA A 491 7.49 28.28 9.87
C ALA A 491 7.20 26.81 9.57
N LEU A 492 8.16 25.92 9.82
CA LEU A 492 7.98 24.48 9.66
C LEU A 492 6.93 23.93 10.62
N GLU A 493 6.91 24.41 11.87
CA GLU A 493 5.88 24.05 12.84
C GLU A 493 4.51 24.59 12.44
N ALA A 494 4.43 25.78 11.88
CA ALA A 494 3.19 26.33 11.35
C ALA A 494 2.65 25.49 10.17
N VAL A 495 3.51 24.94 9.30
CA VAL A 495 3.14 23.99 8.24
C VAL A 495 2.55 22.72 8.85
N ARG A 496 3.24 22.09 9.82
CA ARG A 496 2.76 20.90 10.53
C ARG A 496 1.40 21.14 11.16
N HIS A 497 1.26 22.24 11.90
CA HIS A 497 -0.01 22.60 12.56
C HIS A 497 -1.15 22.80 11.54
N GLY A 498 -0.89 23.50 10.44
CA GLY A 498 -1.86 23.68 9.36
C GLY A 498 -2.30 22.35 8.73
N LEU A 499 -1.38 21.41 8.48
CA LEU A 499 -1.65 20.09 7.92
C LEU A 499 -2.49 19.24 8.88
N ARG A 500 -2.22 19.29 10.19
CA ARG A 500 -3.05 18.64 11.21
C ARG A 500 -4.47 19.19 11.21
N ALA A 501 -4.61 20.53 11.21
CA ALA A 501 -5.90 21.21 11.17
C ALA A 501 -6.70 20.84 9.92
N ARG A 502 -6.05 20.74 8.75
CA ARG A 502 -6.63 20.30 7.48
C ARG A 502 -7.18 18.87 7.59
N THR A 503 -6.38 17.94 8.11
CA THR A 503 -6.79 16.54 8.31
C THR A 503 -7.99 16.41 9.25
N MET A 504 -7.98 17.13 10.38
CA MET A 504 -9.10 17.14 11.33
C MET A 504 -10.38 17.70 10.70
N THR A 505 -10.27 18.81 9.96
CA THR A 505 -11.40 19.44 9.27
C THR A 505 -11.98 18.53 8.19
N ASN A 506 -11.14 17.83 7.41
CA ASN A 506 -11.58 16.86 6.42
C ASN A 506 -12.30 15.67 7.06
N ARG A 507 -11.76 15.11 8.15
CA ARG A 507 -12.44 14.02 8.90
C ARG A 507 -13.79 14.46 9.47
N PHE A 508 -13.90 15.69 9.97
CA PHE A 508 -15.15 16.25 10.47
C PHE A 508 -16.15 16.48 9.33
N LYS A 509 -15.70 16.97 8.17
CA LYS A 509 -16.50 17.14 6.95
C LYS A 509 -17.16 15.83 6.54
N LEU A 510 -16.39 14.76 6.41
CA LEU A 510 -16.87 13.43 5.98
C LEU A 510 -17.91 12.83 6.95
N ARG A 511 -17.84 13.15 8.23
CA ARG A 511 -18.73 12.57 9.25
C ARG A 511 -20.00 13.37 9.50
N ASN A 512 -19.96 14.70 9.35
CA ASN A 512 -20.97 15.57 9.94
C ASN A 512 -21.62 16.56 8.96
N TRP A 513 -21.10 16.73 7.74
CA TRP A 513 -21.66 17.72 6.81
C TRP A 513 -22.53 17.06 5.75
N THR A 514 -23.84 17.16 5.95
CA THR A 514 -24.86 16.79 4.98
C THR A 514 -25.58 18.04 4.48
N GLY A 515 -25.70 18.20 3.14
CA GLY A 515 -26.38 19.32 2.48
C GLY A 515 -25.45 20.43 1.97
N GLN A 516 -25.88 21.10 0.88
CA GLN A 516 -25.08 22.07 0.11
C GLN A 516 -24.54 23.26 0.94
N GLY A 517 -25.35 23.83 1.83
CA GLY A 517 -24.94 24.99 2.64
C GLY A 517 -23.87 24.66 3.71
N ALA A 518 -23.85 23.43 4.22
CA ALA A 518 -22.82 22.99 5.16
C ALA A 518 -21.52 22.66 4.42
N MET A 519 -21.61 22.09 3.22
CA MET A 519 -20.45 21.83 2.34
C MET A 519 -19.73 23.11 1.93
N THR A 520 -20.46 24.16 1.53
CA THR A 520 -19.86 25.44 1.10
C THR A 520 -19.10 26.12 2.25
N ARG A 521 -19.67 26.13 3.46
CA ARG A 521 -18.99 26.67 4.66
C ARG A 521 -17.72 25.90 5.01
N GLY A 522 -17.76 24.59 4.88
CA GLY A 522 -16.61 23.76 5.13
C GLY A 522 -15.49 23.93 4.11
N GLN A 523 -15.82 24.09 2.84
CA GLN A 523 -14.84 24.43 1.80
C GLN A 523 -14.15 25.77 2.07
N ALA A 524 -14.91 26.79 2.54
CA ALA A 524 -14.33 28.06 2.93
C ALA A 524 -13.31 27.94 4.08
N ILE A 525 -13.59 27.11 5.08
CA ILE A 525 -12.66 26.84 6.19
C ILE A 525 -11.40 26.12 5.69
N LEU A 526 -11.54 25.08 4.85
CA LEU A 526 -10.41 24.36 4.25
C LEU A 526 -9.55 25.27 3.40
N ARG A 527 -10.16 26.17 2.60
CA ARG A 527 -9.45 27.17 1.82
C ARG A 527 -8.60 28.09 2.70
N GLN A 528 -9.13 28.58 3.81
CA GLN A 528 -8.38 29.40 4.77
C GLN A 528 -7.20 28.65 5.40
N ILE A 529 -7.39 27.36 5.73
CA ILE A 529 -6.32 26.52 6.26
C ILE A 529 -5.21 26.36 5.21
N ASN A 530 -5.57 26.05 3.95
CA ASN A 530 -4.61 25.88 2.86
C ASN A 530 -3.81 27.18 2.57
N ILE A 531 -4.46 28.35 2.63
CA ILE A 531 -3.78 29.66 2.51
C ILE A 531 -2.73 29.81 3.62
N LYS A 532 -3.06 29.45 4.85
CA LYS A 532 -2.11 29.49 5.99
C LYS A 532 -0.93 28.54 5.81
N ILE A 533 -1.18 27.32 5.33
CA ILE A 533 -0.12 26.34 5.02
C ILE A 533 0.80 26.89 3.94
N HIS A 534 0.22 27.46 2.87
CA HIS A 534 1.00 28.03 1.77
C HIS A 534 1.86 29.21 2.23
N ALA A 535 1.32 30.11 3.04
CA ALA A 535 2.08 31.24 3.61
C ALA A 535 3.23 30.74 4.50
N ALA A 536 2.99 29.74 5.34
CA ALA A 536 4.02 29.13 6.18
C ALA A 536 5.12 28.43 5.36
N LYS A 537 4.74 27.71 4.29
CA LYS A 537 5.68 27.10 3.32
C LYS A 537 6.61 28.15 2.70
N LEU A 538 6.05 29.24 2.20
CA LEU A 538 6.84 30.34 1.63
C LEU A 538 7.77 30.94 2.67
N ARG A 539 7.28 31.21 3.87
CA ARG A 539 8.10 31.76 4.97
C ARG A 539 9.31 30.87 5.28
N TYR A 540 9.10 29.53 5.34
CA TYR A 540 10.19 28.58 5.51
C TYR A 540 11.24 28.69 4.40
N ARG A 541 10.79 28.66 3.14
CA ARG A 541 11.67 28.71 1.98
C ARG A 541 12.51 29.98 1.93
N TYR A 542 11.91 31.12 2.25
CA TYR A 542 12.63 32.42 2.32
C TYR A 542 13.63 32.41 3.47
N ALA A 543 13.23 32.00 4.66
CA ALA A 543 14.13 31.96 5.81
C ALA A 543 15.33 31.06 5.56
N ARG A 544 15.09 29.85 4.94
CA ARG A 544 16.16 28.91 4.57
C ARG A 544 17.11 29.51 3.50
N ALA A 545 16.57 30.13 2.48
CA ALA A 545 17.38 30.78 1.43
C ALA A 545 18.27 31.90 2.00
N ALA A 546 17.72 32.75 2.87
CA ALA A 546 18.45 33.76 3.58
C ALA A 546 19.56 33.18 4.47
N LEU A 547 19.25 32.09 5.18
CA LEU A 547 20.21 31.40 6.03
C LEU A 547 21.37 30.82 5.23
N LEU A 548 21.12 30.26 4.06
CA LEU A 548 22.13 29.74 3.14
C LEU A 548 23.09 30.85 2.67
N VAL A 549 22.55 32.03 2.35
CA VAL A 549 23.38 33.19 1.98
C VAL A 549 24.25 33.68 3.16
N LEU A 550 23.69 33.64 4.38
CA LEU A 550 24.40 34.18 5.57
C LEU A 550 25.46 33.19 6.11
N ARG A 551 25.15 31.89 6.19
CA ARG A 551 26.01 30.86 6.77
C ARG A 551 26.78 30.02 5.76
N GLY A 552 26.30 29.94 4.51
CA GLY A 552 26.80 28.99 3.54
C GLY A 552 26.30 27.53 3.86
N HIS A 553 26.81 26.54 3.13
CA HIS A 553 26.51 25.16 3.36
C HIS A 553 27.09 24.65 4.68
N GLY A 554 26.38 23.77 5.38
CA GLY A 554 26.80 23.20 6.65
C GLY A 554 25.82 22.24 7.28
N SER A 555 26.14 21.73 8.50
CA SER A 555 25.34 20.74 9.23
C SER A 555 23.91 21.19 9.54
N TRP A 556 23.61 22.48 9.56
CA TRP A 556 22.25 22.99 9.75
C TRP A 556 21.27 22.55 8.64
N GLU A 557 21.79 22.17 7.45
CA GLU A 557 20.96 21.68 6.33
C GLU A 557 20.40 20.25 6.58
N GLU A 558 20.98 19.50 7.52
CA GLU A 558 20.42 18.21 7.96
C GLU A 558 19.10 18.42 8.71
N GLU A 559 19.01 19.51 9.49
CA GLU A 559 17.83 19.88 10.26
C GLU A 559 16.81 20.65 9.38
N LEU A 560 17.28 21.65 8.63
CA LEU A 560 16.45 22.49 7.76
C LEU A 560 16.65 22.12 6.29
N ARG A 561 16.04 21.03 5.86
CA ARG A 561 16.14 20.52 4.47
C ARG A 561 15.42 21.43 3.48
N ILE A 562 15.65 21.19 2.18
CA ILE A 562 14.88 21.85 1.12
C ILE A 562 13.43 21.33 1.22
N LEU A 563 12.47 22.26 1.30
CA LEU A 563 11.05 21.94 1.37
C LEU A 563 10.45 21.94 -0.04
N ALA A 564 10.32 20.77 -0.64
CA ALA A 564 9.60 20.59 -1.91
C ALA A 564 8.08 20.67 -1.69
N ASP A 565 7.30 20.84 -2.75
CA ASP A 565 5.84 20.84 -2.63
C ASP A 565 5.31 19.47 -2.21
N ASP A 566 5.94 18.40 -2.68
CA ASP A 566 5.65 17.02 -2.28
C ASP A 566 5.88 16.73 -0.80
N ASP A 567 6.73 17.51 -0.14
CA ASP A 567 6.97 17.32 1.30
C ASP A 567 5.83 17.89 2.15
N VAL A 568 5.03 18.83 1.59
CA VAL A 568 3.94 19.51 2.31
C VAL A 568 2.67 18.65 2.26
N ARG A 569 2.71 17.51 2.92
CA ARG A 569 1.60 16.55 3.02
C ARG A 569 1.36 16.11 4.47
N ALA A 570 0.09 15.78 4.78
CA ALA A 570 -0.27 15.29 6.10
C ALA A 570 0.30 13.89 6.37
N LEU A 571 0.28 13.46 7.63
CA LEU A 571 0.80 12.16 8.07
C LEU A 571 0.22 10.96 7.30
N ASN A 572 -1.00 11.08 6.83
CA ASN A 572 -1.77 10.04 6.14
C ASN A 572 -2.03 10.35 4.65
N GLU A 573 -1.33 11.31 4.08
CA GLU A 573 -1.43 11.66 2.65
C GLU A 573 -0.27 11.04 1.89
N ARG A 574 -0.52 10.44 0.71
CA ARG A 574 0.53 9.94 -0.18
C ARG A 574 1.17 11.09 -1.00
N ALA A 575 2.35 10.83 -1.55
CA ALA A 575 2.90 11.71 -2.57
C ALA A 575 2.09 11.60 -3.86
N LEU A 576 1.94 12.70 -4.60
CA LEU A 576 1.30 12.71 -5.90
C LEU A 576 2.17 11.98 -6.93
N THR A 577 1.55 11.24 -7.85
CA THR A 577 2.24 10.64 -9.00
C THR A 577 2.72 11.73 -9.98
N ALA A 578 3.60 11.36 -10.91
CA ALA A 578 4.07 12.31 -11.93
C ALA A 578 2.92 12.84 -12.81
N GLU A 579 1.93 11.99 -13.10
CA GLU A 579 0.73 12.33 -13.89
C GLU A 579 -0.21 13.26 -13.13
N GLU A 580 -0.46 13.00 -11.85
CA GLU A 580 -1.24 13.89 -10.98
C GLU A 580 -0.57 15.27 -10.82
N LYS A 581 0.77 15.29 -10.79
CA LYS A 581 1.54 16.55 -10.79
C LYS A 581 1.35 17.32 -12.08
N ALA A 582 1.48 16.65 -13.23
CA ALA A 582 1.29 17.27 -14.54
C ALA A 582 -0.15 17.78 -14.71
N GLN A 583 -1.15 17.04 -14.22
CA GLN A 583 -2.54 17.51 -14.21
C GLN A 583 -2.73 18.73 -13.31
N ASN A 584 -2.09 18.77 -12.15
CA ASN A 584 -2.16 19.92 -11.24
C ASN A 584 -1.47 21.15 -11.82
N GLU A 585 -0.33 21.00 -12.50
CA GLU A 585 0.35 22.07 -13.21
C GLU A 585 -0.51 22.63 -14.34
N HIS A 586 -1.12 21.77 -15.14
CA HIS A 586 -2.03 22.16 -16.21
C HIS A 586 -3.28 22.89 -15.68
N TRP A 587 -3.86 22.47 -14.55
CA TRP A 587 -4.93 23.19 -13.87
C TRP A 587 -4.50 24.57 -13.37
N THR A 588 -3.26 24.70 -12.93
CA THR A 588 -2.68 25.98 -12.48
C THR A 588 -2.51 26.94 -13.64
N GLU A 589 -2.04 26.46 -14.80
CA GLU A 589 -1.91 27.22 -16.03
C GLU A 589 -3.26 27.72 -16.58
N LEU A 590 -4.32 26.92 -16.44
CA LEU A 590 -5.68 27.28 -16.81
C LEU A 590 -6.37 28.25 -15.83
N GLY A 591 -5.62 28.75 -14.82
CA GLY A 591 -6.12 29.74 -13.85
C GLY A 591 -7.02 29.14 -12.76
N GLY A 592 -7.03 27.83 -12.61
CA GLY A 592 -7.59 27.13 -11.46
C GLY A 592 -6.74 27.43 -10.22
N ALA A 593 -7.35 27.80 -9.09
CA ALA A 593 -6.59 27.98 -7.87
C ALA A 593 -5.96 26.63 -7.48
N VAL A 594 -4.62 26.60 -7.29
CA VAL A 594 -3.81 25.45 -6.80
C VAL A 594 -4.42 24.77 -5.57
N LEU A 595 -5.42 25.38 -4.97
CA LEU A 595 -6.08 25.03 -3.71
C LEU A 595 -7.34 24.14 -3.88
N GLU A 596 -7.90 23.97 -5.08
CA GLU A 596 -9.19 23.28 -5.25
C GLU A 596 -9.06 21.83 -5.79
N GLY A 597 -8.10 21.53 -6.63
CA GLY A 597 -8.00 20.22 -7.29
C GLY A 597 -7.20 19.15 -6.51
N GLY A 598 -6.14 19.54 -5.81
CA GLY A 598 -5.26 18.62 -5.11
C GLY A 598 -5.83 18.03 -3.81
N VAL A 599 -6.89 18.67 -3.25
CA VAL A 599 -7.45 18.25 -1.96
C VAL A 599 -8.65 17.33 -2.11
N GLU A 600 -9.44 17.46 -3.17
CA GLU A 600 -10.64 16.60 -3.34
C GLU A 600 -10.31 15.23 -3.92
N ARG A 601 -9.32 15.11 -4.80
CA ARG A 601 -8.92 13.80 -5.35
C ARG A 601 -8.00 13.01 -4.42
N ALA A 602 -7.12 13.66 -3.68
CA ALA A 602 -6.30 12.98 -2.65
C ALA A 602 -7.11 12.46 -1.45
N ALA A 603 -8.32 12.98 -1.23
CA ALA A 603 -9.24 12.48 -0.19
C ALA A 603 -10.10 11.30 -0.66
N GLY A 604 -10.15 11.02 -1.99
CA GLY A 604 -10.97 9.96 -2.58
C GLY A 604 -10.23 8.64 -2.84
N VAL A 605 -8.92 8.70 -3.03
CA VAL A 605 -8.11 7.49 -3.25
C VAL A 605 -7.29 7.27 -1.98
N ALA A 606 -7.77 6.40 -1.10
CA ALA A 606 -6.94 5.80 -0.08
C ALA A 606 -5.85 5.01 -0.81
N ALA A 607 -4.69 5.63 -1.02
CA ALA A 607 -3.53 4.91 -1.52
C ALA A 607 -3.34 3.70 -0.64
N GLY A 608 -3.22 2.53 -1.25
CA GLY A 608 -2.94 1.32 -0.52
C GLY A 608 -1.81 1.57 0.48
N GLU A 609 -1.96 1.14 1.72
CA GLU A 609 -1.00 1.41 2.81
C GLU A 609 0.44 0.95 2.46
N GLY A 610 0.59 0.15 1.42
CA GLY A 610 1.87 -0.39 0.95
C GLY A 610 2.83 0.64 0.32
N SER A 611 2.33 1.73 -0.28
CA SER A 611 3.16 2.71 -1.01
C SER A 611 3.39 4.03 -0.28
N HIS A 612 2.81 4.20 0.90
CA HIS A 612 2.89 5.46 1.66
C HIS A 612 4.28 5.69 2.25
N THR A 613 4.92 6.84 1.95
CA THR A 613 6.17 7.30 2.57
C THR A 613 5.94 8.56 3.37
N LEU A 614 6.46 8.58 4.60
CA LEU A 614 6.34 9.75 5.47
C LEU A 614 7.23 10.90 4.98
N SER A 615 6.70 12.14 4.95
CA SER A 615 7.51 13.31 4.64
C SER A 615 8.48 13.66 5.78
N TRP A 616 9.68 14.11 5.43
CA TRP A 616 10.72 14.50 6.38
C TRP A 616 10.29 15.60 7.37
N ILE A 617 9.31 16.42 6.99
CA ILE A 617 8.80 17.49 7.87
C ILE A 617 8.26 16.96 9.21
N TRP A 618 7.93 15.68 9.32
CA TRP A 618 7.35 15.10 10.53
C TRP A 618 8.37 14.53 11.51
N TYR A 619 9.63 14.33 11.09
CA TYR A 619 10.66 13.70 11.93
C TYR A 619 11.97 14.49 12.04
N THR A 620 12.08 15.70 11.47
CA THR A 620 13.20 16.60 11.74
C THR A 620 12.97 17.42 12.99
N ALA A 621 14.03 17.60 13.77
CA ALA A 621 14.00 18.20 15.08
C ALA A 621 13.35 19.60 15.10
N GLY A 622 12.28 19.71 15.84
CA GLY A 622 11.69 20.94 16.30
C GLY A 622 11.03 20.59 17.62
N ARG A 623 11.32 21.30 18.69
CA ARG A 623 10.95 21.04 20.08
C ARG A 623 9.54 20.43 20.23
N LEU A 624 9.47 19.13 20.44
CA LEU A 624 8.33 18.43 21.03
C LEU A 624 8.38 18.65 22.55
N SER A 625 8.06 19.83 23.04
CA SER A 625 8.27 20.17 24.44
C SER A 625 7.09 20.84 25.15
N ASP A 626 5.83 20.56 24.75
CA ASP A 626 4.68 21.01 25.53
C ASP A 626 3.63 19.91 25.68
N GLU A 627 3.02 19.83 26.87
CA GLU A 627 2.01 18.82 27.30
C GLU A 627 0.72 18.78 26.44
N SER A 628 0.55 19.66 25.48
CA SER A 628 -0.53 19.57 24.48
C SER A 628 -0.31 18.48 23.42
N ASP A 629 0.81 17.74 23.48
CA ASP A 629 1.33 16.88 22.41
C ASP A 629 0.97 15.39 22.51
N GLY A 630 0.21 14.95 23.52
CA GLY A 630 -0.21 13.54 23.61
C GLY A 630 -0.91 13.02 22.36
N LYS A 631 -1.74 13.84 21.72
CA LYS A 631 -2.41 13.48 20.45
C LYS A 631 -1.46 13.43 19.26
N LEU A 632 -0.43 14.28 19.25
CA LEU A 632 0.61 14.24 18.23
C LEU A 632 1.47 13.00 18.41
N LEU A 633 1.88 12.73 19.65
CA LEU A 633 2.70 11.56 19.98
C LEU A 633 1.97 10.26 19.61
N ASP A 634 0.65 10.18 19.86
CA ASP A 634 -0.17 9.04 19.44
C ASP A 634 -0.27 8.92 17.92
N ALA A 635 -0.40 10.03 17.18
CA ALA A 635 -0.38 10.02 15.72
C ALA A 635 0.99 9.60 15.16
N LEU A 636 2.09 10.06 15.77
CA LEU A 636 3.46 9.64 15.40
C LEU A 636 3.69 8.15 15.71
N ARG A 637 3.17 7.66 16.83
CA ARG A 637 3.19 6.23 17.17
C ARG A 637 2.52 5.40 16.08
N VAL A 638 1.33 5.80 15.66
CA VAL A 638 0.57 5.09 14.60
C VAL A 638 1.37 5.06 13.31
N GLU A 639 1.89 6.20 12.85
CA GLU A 639 2.64 6.27 11.59
C GLU A 639 3.99 5.56 11.68
N TRP A 640 4.67 5.63 12.83
CA TRP A 640 5.90 4.87 13.07
C TRP A 640 5.62 3.35 12.99
N SER A 641 4.55 2.89 13.66
CA SER A 641 4.14 1.49 13.65
C SER A 641 3.82 1.00 12.23
N LYS A 642 3.11 1.80 11.44
CA LYS A 642 2.81 1.53 10.03
C LYS A 642 4.06 1.49 9.16
N ALA A 643 4.98 2.45 9.33
CA ALA A 643 6.24 2.50 8.61
C ALA A 643 7.16 1.30 8.96
N TYR A 644 7.20 0.92 10.24
CA TYR A 644 7.89 -0.28 10.70
C TYR A 644 7.35 -1.53 9.99
N SER A 645 6.04 -1.71 10.00
CA SER A 645 5.41 -2.88 9.36
C SER A 645 5.66 -2.90 7.85
N ARG A 646 5.55 -1.77 7.13
CA ARG A 646 5.88 -1.69 5.70
C ARG A 646 7.31 -2.14 5.41
N ALA A 647 8.30 -1.57 6.09
CA ALA A 647 9.70 -1.96 5.91
C ALA A 647 9.91 -3.46 6.16
N LYS A 648 9.25 -4.03 7.18
CA LYS A 648 9.29 -5.47 7.48
C LYS A 648 8.60 -6.31 6.42
N ARG A 649 7.43 -5.91 5.93
CA ARG A 649 6.68 -6.64 4.89
C ARG A 649 7.47 -6.72 3.58
N TYR A 650 8.12 -5.65 3.13
CA TYR A 650 9.02 -5.72 1.97
C TYR A 650 10.20 -6.68 2.18
N SER A 651 10.81 -6.67 3.35
CA SER A 651 11.88 -7.62 3.67
C SER A 651 11.39 -9.08 3.68
N GLU A 652 10.17 -9.33 4.15
CA GLU A 652 9.54 -10.64 4.08
C GLU A 652 9.19 -11.02 2.63
N ASP A 653 8.69 -10.08 1.82
CA ASP A 653 8.32 -10.32 0.44
C ASP A 653 9.53 -10.73 -0.41
N VAL A 654 10.66 -10.06 -0.22
CA VAL A 654 11.93 -10.48 -0.86
C VAL A 654 12.30 -11.92 -0.48
N ARG A 655 12.16 -12.31 0.79
CA ARG A 655 12.43 -13.68 1.24
C ARG A 655 11.42 -14.69 0.67
N LEU A 656 10.13 -14.34 0.64
CA LEU A 656 9.07 -15.18 0.10
C LEU A 656 9.28 -15.41 -1.39
N LEU A 657 9.51 -14.37 -2.18
CA LEU A 657 9.74 -14.48 -3.63
C LEU A 657 11.00 -15.28 -3.94
N ARG A 658 12.08 -15.06 -3.18
CA ARG A 658 13.30 -15.88 -3.30
C ARG A 658 13.00 -17.36 -3.04
N GLU A 659 12.22 -17.65 -2.01
CA GLU A 659 11.83 -19.03 -1.68
C GLU A 659 10.87 -19.62 -2.72
N GLU A 660 9.94 -18.84 -3.29
CA GLU A 660 9.07 -19.26 -4.40
C GLU A 660 9.88 -19.63 -5.64
N MET A 661 10.92 -18.85 -5.97
CA MET A 661 11.84 -19.16 -7.07
C MET A 661 12.61 -20.45 -6.80
N ARG A 662 13.15 -20.64 -5.60
CA ARG A 662 13.81 -21.89 -5.19
C ARG A 662 12.87 -23.10 -5.32
N ARG A 663 11.64 -22.98 -4.78
CA ARG A 663 10.62 -24.04 -4.85
C ARG A 663 10.24 -24.39 -6.28
N THR A 664 10.16 -23.40 -7.17
CA THR A 664 9.82 -23.61 -8.59
C THR A 664 10.86 -24.48 -9.27
N VAL A 665 12.15 -24.26 -9.01
CA VAL A 665 13.25 -25.09 -9.52
C VAL A 665 13.24 -26.47 -8.89
N ALA A 666 13.14 -26.57 -7.55
CA ALA A 666 13.11 -27.83 -6.82
C ALA A 666 11.94 -28.72 -7.26
N PHE A 667 10.77 -28.12 -7.53
CA PHE A 667 9.62 -28.85 -8.07
C PHE A 667 9.95 -29.50 -9.42
N GLY A 668 10.58 -28.77 -10.35
CA GLY A 668 10.97 -29.30 -11.65
C GLY A 668 12.01 -30.41 -11.54
N GLN A 669 12.98 -30.27 -10.63
CA GLN A 669 14.00 -31.32 -10.37
C GLN A 669 13.33 -32.61 -9.87
N THR A 670 12.42 -32.50 -8.89
CA THR A 670 11.65 -33.64 -8.36
C THR A 670 10.74 -34.26 -9.43
N ALA A 671 10.08 -33.42 -10.24
CA ALA A 671 9.28 -33.90 -11.37
C ALA A 671 10.12 -34.69 -12.39
N ALA A 672 11.33 -34.24 -12.68
CA ALA A 672 12.25 -34.97 -13.58
C ALA A 672 12.63 -36.34 -13.03
N VAL A 673 12.94 -36.43 -11.72
CA VAL A 673 13.23 -37.72 -11.06
C VAL A 673 12.01 -38.67 -11.13
N MET A 674 10.81 -38.16 -10.82
CA MET A 674 9.59 -38.94 -10.92
C MET A 674 9.36 -39.48 -12.35
N TRP A 675 9.63 -38.68 -13.39
CA TRP A 675 9.50 -39.14 -14.76
C TRP A 675 10.58 -40.16 -15.15
N ASP A 676 11.81 -40.08 -14.62
CA ASP A 676 12.83 -41.12 -14.79
C ASP A 676 12.41 -42.46 -14.16
N GLU A 677 11.81 -42.42 -12.95
CA GLU A 677 11.28 -43.60 -12.30
C GLU A 677 10.16 -44.24 -13.14
N LEU A 678 9.25 -43.42 -13.71
CA LEU A 678 8.22 -43.90 -14.63
C LEU A 678 8.80 -44.50 -15.93
N ALA A 679 9.90 -43.94 -16.44
CA ALA A 679 10.63 -44.47 -17.59
C ALA A 679 11.26 -45.86 -17.28
N ALA A 680 11.90 -45.96 -16.11
CA ALA A 680 12.49 -47.23 -15.65
C ALA A 680 11.46 -48.30 -15.45
N ASN A 681 10.27 -47.94 -14.95
CA ASN A 681 9.15 -48.85 -14.66
C ASN A 681 8.08 -48.88 -15.78
N ALA A 682 8.46 -48.61 -17.03
CA ALA A 682 7.52 -48.55 -18.16
C ALA A 682 6.85 -49.86 -18.50
N GLN A 683 7.44 -51.00 -18.08
CA GLN A 683 6.90 -52.35 -18.27
C GLN A 683 5.72 -52.59 -17.31
N LEU A 684 4.53 -52.68 -17.85
CA LEU A 684 3.33 -53.08 -17.07
C LEU A 684 2.87 -54.45 -17.54
N PRO A 685 2.21 -55.22 -16.64
CA PRO A 685 1.68 -56.53 -17.00
C PRO A 685 0.77 -56.51 -18.25
N GLY A 686 1.03 -57.39 -19.21
CA GLY A 686 0.23 -57.49 -20.43
C GLY A 686 0.44 -56.39 -21.46
N SER A 687 1.49 -55.57 -21.33
CA SER A 687 1.79 -54.52 -22.32
C SER A 687 2.64 -55.03 -23.49
N GLU A 688 2.23 -54.68 -24.73
CA GLU A 688 2.99 -54.95 -25.93
C GLU A 688 4.31 -54.13 -25.94
N PRO A 689 5.42 -54.66 -26.57
CA PRO A 689 6.72 -54.04 -26.57
C PRO A 689 6.72 -52.57 -27.06
N GLU A 690 5.93 -52.28 -28.11
CA GLU A 690 5.80 -50.92 -28.68
C GLU A 690 5.15 -49.93 -27.70
N VAL A 691 4.21 -50.39 -26.90
CA VAL A 691 3.57 -49.58 -25.86
C VAL A 691 4.55 -49.29 -24.74
N VAL A 692 5.38 -50.24 -24.35
CA VAL A 692 6.42 -50.08 -23.33
C VAL A 692 7.47 -49.08 -23.81
N GLU A 693 7.93 -49.22 -25.08
CA GLU A 693 8.85 -48.27 -25.68
C GLU A 693 8.27 -46.85 -25.73
N GLY A 694 7.02 -46.71 -26.16
CA GLY A 694 6.30 -45.42 -26.19
C GLY A 694 6.15 -44.77 -24.83
N ARG A 695 5.87 -45.55 -23.76
CA ARG A 695 5.84 -45.05 -22.38
C ARG A 695 7.21 -44.54 -21.95
N ARG A 696 8.25 -45.36 -22.17
CA ARG A 696 9.64 -45.00 -21.82
C ARG A 696 10.07 -43.71 -22.53
N ALA A 697 9.87 -43.65 -23.84
CA ALA A 697 10.23 -42.46 -24.64
C ALA A 697 9.51 -41.18 -24.14
N TYR A 698 8.21 -41.29 -23.87
CA TYR A 698 7.44 -40.16 -23.33
C TYR A 698 7.92 -39.71 -21.96
N ALA A 699 8.20 -40.63 -21.06
CA ALA A 699 8.68 -40.31 -19.72
C ALA A 699 10.09 -39.68 -19.75
N CYS A 700 11.00 -40.23 -20.58
CA CYS A 700 12.33 -39.64 -20.78
C CYS A 700 12.28 -38.22 -21.35
N GLU A 701 11.40 -37.97 -22.33
CA GLU A 701 11.21 -36.62 -22.89
C GLU A 701 10.69 -35.64 -21.82
N ARG A 702 9.73 -36.07 -21.00
CA ARG A 702 9.21 -35.23 -19.89
C ARG A 702 10.29 -34.91 -18.87
N ALA A 703 11.09 -35.90 -18.45
CA ALA A 703 12.21 -35.69 -17.53
C ALA A 703 13.25 -34.71 -18.10
N ALA A 704 13.61 -34.89 -19.38
CA ALA A 704 14.54 -33.99 -20.05
C ALA A 704 13.99 -32.56 -20.21
N HIS A 705 12.70 -32.40 -20.47
CA HIS A 705 12.03 -31.11 -20.53
C HIS A 705 12.10 -30.38 -19.17
N GLU A 706 11.77 -31.07 -18.07
CA GLU A 706 11.84 -30.47 -16.72
C GLU A 706 13.26 -30.02 -16.37
N ARG A 707 14.28 -30.81 -16.67
CA ARG A 707 15.69 -30.44 -16.44
C ARG A 707 16.12 -29.22 -17.26
N ARG A 708 15.76 -29.17 -18.55
CA ARG A 708 16.05 -28.01 -19.40
C ARG A 708 15.38 -26.75 -18.83
N THR A 709 14.13 -26.86 -18.40
CA THR A 709 13.39 -25.74 -17.78
C THR A 709 14.11 -25.27 -16.53
N CYS A 710 14.51 -26.14 -15.63
CA CYS A 710 15.25 -25.79 -14.40
C CYS A 710 16.54 -25.04 -14.73
N THR A 711 17.35 -25.55 -15.67
CA THR A 711 18.63 -24.93 -16.09
C THR A 711 18.40 -23.51 -16.66
N VAL A 712 17.36 -23.32 -17.46
CA VAL A 712 17.01 -22.00 -18.01
C VAL A 712 16.62 -21.03 -16.89
N LEU A 713 15.76 -21.46 -15.96
CA LEU A 713 15.32 -20.64 -14.83
C LEU A 713 16.49 -20.24 -13.92
N GLU A 714 17.35 -21.19 -13.54
CA GLU A 714 18.53 -20.93 -12.71
C GLU A 714 19.45 -19.90 -13.35
N LYS A 715 19.72 -20.04 -14.66
CA LYS A 715 20.55 -19.09 -15.40
C LYS A 715 19.90 -17.70 -15.47
N GLN A 716 18.62 -17.65 -15.80
CA GLN A 716 17.87 -16.39 -15.96
C GLN A 716 17.77 -15.63 -14.63
N TRP A 717 17.58 -16.32 -13.52
CA TRP A 717 17.32 -15.73 -12.21
C TRP A 717 18.57 -15.41 -11.40
N ALA A 718 19.73 -15.94 -11.78
CA ALA A 718 20.98 -15.80 -11.01
C ALA A 718 21.29 -14.34 -10.62
N GLY A 719 21.17 -13.41 -11.57
CA GLY A 719 21.50 -12.00 -11.32
C GLY A 719 20.58 -11.29 -10.32
N ILE A 720 19.29 -11.57 -10.37
CA ILE A 720 18.34 -10.94 -9.44
C ILE A 720 18.43 -11.58 -8.04
N LEU A 721 18.74 -12.87 -7.94
CA LEU A 721 18.94 -13.56 -6.66
C LEU A 721 20.15 -13.00 -5.91
N VAL A 722 21.26 -12.68 -6.59
CA VAL A 722 22.42 -11.99 -5.98
C VAL A 722 22.00 -10.62 -5.41
N LYS A 723 21.16 -9.86 -6.11
CA LYS A 723 20.64 -8.58 -5.61
C LYS A 723 19.72 -8.77 -4.39
N ALA A 724 18.91 -9.82 -4.39
CA ALA A 724 18.07 -10.14 -3.23
C ALA A 724 18.92 -10.51 -2.01
N ASP A 725 19.99 -11.26 -2.18
CA ASP A 725 20.90 -11.60 -1.08
C ASP A 725 21.59 -10.34 -0.55
N ALA A 726 22.11 -9.46 -1.40
CA ALA A 726 22.70 -8.19 -0.99
C ALA A 726 21.70 -7.29 -0.23
N TYR A 727 20.43 -7.26 -0.65
CA TYR A 727 19.38 -6.55 0.10
C TYR A 727 19.16 -7.13 1.49
N LEU A 728 19.06 -8.46 1.60
CA LEU A 728 18.81 -9.14 2.87
C LEU A 728 19.99 -9.04 3.85
N GLU A 729 21.21 -8.97 3.34
CA GLU A 729 22.45 -8.74 4.11
C GLU A 729 22.67 -7.26 4.46
N GLY A 730 21.88 -6.35 3.87
CA GLY A 730 21.99 -4.92 4.13
C GLY A 730 23.17 -4.23 3.41
N THR A 731 23.75 -4.88 2.41
CA THR A 731 24.88 -4.36 1.61
C THR A 731 24.41 -3.58 0.36
N ALA A 732 23.13 -3.71 -0.03
CA ALA A 732 22.54 -2.97 -1.14
C ALA A 732 22.27 -1.49 -0.76
N SER A 733 22.57 -0.54 -1.65
CA SER A 733 22.29 0.89 -1.50
C SER A 733 21.32 1.41 -2.57
N LEU A 734 20.66 2.54 -2.29
CA LEU A 734 19.78 3.24 -3.24
C LEU A 734 20.54 3.78 -4.47
N ASP A 735 21.83 4.08 -4.33
CA ASP A 735 22.68 4.60 -5.42
C ASP A 735 22.98 3.53 -6.49
N ALA A 736 22.61 2.27 -6.26
CA ALA A 736 22.64 1.22 -7.24
C ALA A 736 21.49 1.33 -8.30
N GLU A 737 20.83 2.47 -8.40
CA GLU A 737 19.75 2.73 -9.38
C GLU A 737 20.14 2.53 -10.85
N ALA A 738 21.44 2.56 -11.17
CA ALA A 738 21.95 2.35 -12.53
C ALA A 738 21.76 0.94 -13.09
N VAL A 739 21.14 -0.02 -12.37
CA VAL A 739 21.28 -1.45 -12.71
C VAL A 739 19.96 -2.23 -12.79
N VAL A 740 18.81 -1.62 -12.80
CA VAL A 740 17.55 -2.34 -13.09
C VAL A 740 16.93 -1.85 -14.40
N THR A 741 17.74 -1.66 -15.42
CA THR A 741 17.25 -1.84 -16.78
C THR A 741 17.46 -3.33 -17.09
N ILE A 742 16.53 -4.16 -16.66
CA ILE A 742 16.36 -5.44 -17.35
C ILE A 742 15.72 -5.01 -18.68
N GLU A 743 16.53 -4.97 -19.74
CA GLU A 743 16.02 -5.01 -21.10
C GLU A 743 15.28 -6.35 -21.25
N ILE A 744 14.04 -6.35 -20.82
CA ILE A 744 13.07 -7.37 -21.20
C ILE A 744 12.38 -6.74 -22.39
N GLU A 745 12.65 -7.29 -23.59
CA GLU A 745 11.84 -7.02 -24.76
C GLU A 745 10.37 -7.10 -24.34
N ALA A 746 9.69 -5.98 -24.46
CA ALA A 746 8.33 -5.79 -24.00
C ALA A 746 7.38 -6.64 -24.86
N GLY A 747 6.92 -7.73 -24.30
CA GLY A 747 5.51 -8.06 -24.47
C GLY A 747 4.73 -7.07 -23.60
N GLU A 748 3.75 -6.42 -24.16
CA GLU A 748 2.84 -5.48 -23.50
C GLU A 748 2.11 -6.18 -22.34
N ASP A 749 2.76 -6.26 -21.20
CA ASP A 749 2.14 -6.65 -19.94
C ASP A 749 1.95 -5.37 -19.12
N LEU A 750 0.71 -4.99 -18.96
CA LEU A 750 0.23 -3.83 -18.24
C LEU A 750 0.87 -3.73 -16.85
N ASP A 751 1.21 -2.50 -16.47
CA ASP A 751 1.61 -2.12 -15.13
C ASP A 751 0.51 -2.59 -14.13
N PRO A 752 0.86 -3.13 -12.97
CA PRO A 752 -0.14 -3.50 -11.95
C PRO A 752 -1.12 -2.38 -11.61
N GLU A 753 -0.70 -1.10 -11.70
CA GLU A 753 -1.57 0.06 -11.51
C GLU A 753 -2.51 0.30 -12.71
N GLU A 754 -2.09 -0.03 -13.94
CA GLU A 754 -2.95 0.02 -15.13
C GLU A 754 -3.93 -1.16 -15.16
N GLU A 755 -3.55 -2.32 -14.65
CA GLU A 755 -4.44 -3.48 -14.49
C GLU A 755 -5.49 -3.20 -13.40
N GLU A 756 -5.11 -2.54 -12.30
CA GLU A 756 -6.02 -2.09 -11.24
C GLU A 756 -7.00 -1.01 -11.76
N ALA A 757 -6.52 -0.02 -12.51
CA ALA A 757 -7.35 1.01 -13.13
C ALA A 757 -8.30 0.44 -14.20
N ARG A 758 -7.89 -0.59 -14.93
CA ARG A 758 -8.73 -1.29 -15.90
C ARG A 758 -9.80 -2.13 -15.22
N LEU A 759 -9.48 -2.78 -14.11
CA LEU A 759 -10.45 -3.53 -13.29
C LEU A 759 -11.49 -2.59 -12.65
N GLU A 760 -11.09 -1.38 -12.25
CA GLU A 760 -12.01 -0.35 -11.78
C GLU A 760 -12.95 0.16 -12.89
N ALA A 761 -12.45 0.35 -14.10
CA ALA A 761 -13.26 0.80 -15.25
C ALA A 761 -14.23 -0.28 -15.79
N GLU A 762 -13.95 -1.57 -15.56
CA GLU A 762 -14.83 -2.68 -15.93
C GLU A 762 -15.86 -3.04 -14.81
N ALA A 763 -15.74 -2.44 -13.64
CA ALA A 763 -16.66 -2.64 -12.51
C ALA A 763 -17.84 -1.65 -12.49
N ASP A 764 -17.82 -0.57 -13.29
CA ASP A 764 -18.94 0.32 -13.59
C ASP A 764 -19.75 -0.22 -14.81
#